data_f3c83734a4a8debeb98cf14dcd975505
#
_entry.id   f3c83734a4a8debeb98cf14dcd975505
#
_cell.length_a   1.000
_cell.length_b   1.000
_cell.length_c   1.000
_cell.angle_alpha   90.00
_cell.angle_beta   90.00
_cell.angle_gamma   90.00
#
_symmetry.space_group_name_H-M   'P 1'
#
loop_
_entity.id
_entity.type
_entity.pdbx_description
1 polymer ?
#
loop_
_entity_poly.entity_id
_entity_poly.type
_entity_poly.pdbx_seq_one_letter_code
_entity_poly.pdbx_strand_id
1 'polypeptide(L)'
;SADIIWLNNALHRLLPEDPGLLATLQQLAVPGALLYVMEFRQLTPSALLSTLLLTNGQPEALLHNSADWAALFSAAGFNCQHGDEVAGLQRFLVQCPDRQVRRDPRQLQAALAGRLPGWMVPQRIVFLDALPLTANGKMDYQALKRRHTPEAENPAEADLPQGDIEKQVAALWQQLLSTDNVTRETDFFQQGGDSLLATRLTGQLHQAGYEAQLSDLFNHPRLADFAATLRKTDVPVEQPFVHSLEDRYQPFALTDVQQAYLVGRQPGFALGGVGSHLFVEFEIADLDLTRLETVWNRLIARHDMLRAIVRDGQQQVLEQTPPWVIPAHTLHTPEEALRVREKLAHQVLNPEVWPVFDLQVGYVDGMPARLWLCLDNLLLDGLSMQILLAELEHGYRYPQQLLPPLPVTFRDYLQQPSLQSPNPDSLAWWQAQLDDIPPAPALPLRCLPQEVETPRFARLNGALDSTRWHRLKKRAADAHLTPSAVLLSVWSTVLSAWSAQPDFTLNLTLFDRRPLHPQINQILGDFTSLMLLSWHPGESWLHSAQSLQQRLSQNLNHRDVSAIRVMRQLAQRQNVPAVPMPVVFTSALGFEQDNFLARRNLLKPVWGISQTPQVWLDHQIYESEGELRFNWDFVAALFPAGQVERQFEQYCALLNRMAEDESGWQLPLAALVPPVKHAGQCAERSPRVCPEHSQPHIAADESTVSLICDAFREVVGESVTPAENFFEAGATSLNLVQLHVLLQRHEFSTLTLLDLFTHPSPAALADYLAGVATVEKTQRPRPVRRRQRRI
;
A
#
# COMPACT_ATOMS: atom_id res chain seq x y z
N SER A 1 -30.90 -32.34 6.07
CA SER A 1 -32.32 -32.60 6.34
C SER A 1 -32.68 -33.98 5.85
N ALA A 2 -33.48 -34.69 6.64
CA ALA A 2 -33.90 -36.06 6.35
C ALA A 2 -35.41 -36.09 6.27
N ASP A 3 -35.92 -36.86 5.29
CA ASP A 3 -37.36 -37.11 5.12
C ASP A 3 -37.83 -38.26 6.03
N ILE A 4 -36.96 -39.20 6.35
CA ILE A 4 -37.18 -40.31 7.25
C ILE A 4 -35.95 -40.43 8.20
N ILE A 5 -36.24 -40.54 9.47
CA ILE A 5 -35.24 -40.85 10.50
C ILE A 5 -35.61 -42.14 11.19
N TRP A 6 -34.68 -43.10 11.24
CA TRP A 6 -34.88 -44.35 11.90
C TRP A 6 -34.08 -44.45 13.18
N LEU A 7 -34.75 -44.63 14.30
CA LEU A 7 -34.17 -44.75 15.64
C LEU A 7 -34.52 -46.16 16.20
N ASN A 8 -33.49 -46.97 16.38
CA ASN A 8 -33.63 -48.31 16.86
C ASN A 8 -32.93 -48.50 18.21
N ASN A 9 -33.69 -48.61 19.28
CA ASN A 9 -33.19 -48.79 20.64
C ASN A 9 -32.14 -47.75 21.03
N ALA A 10 -32.38 -46.50 20.71
CA ALA A 10 -31.40 -45.43 20.86
C ALA A 10 -31.86 -44.33 21.85
N LEU A 11 -33.13 -43.96 21.84
CA LEU A 11 -33.64 -42.82 22.59
C LEU A 11 -33.50 -43.00 24.12
N HIS A 12 -33.80 -44.19 24.63
CA HIS A 12 -33.69 -44.49 26.06
C HIS A 12 -32.26 -44.34 26.58
N ARG A 13 -31.27 -44.39 25.69
CA ARG A 13 -29.85 -44.25 26.01
C ARG A 13 -29.34 -42.79 25.82
N LEU A 14 -29.81 -42.16 24.77
CA LEU A 14 -29.28 -40.85 24.36
C LEU A 14 -29.97 -39.67 25.05
N LEU A 15 -31.30 -39.80 25.37
CA LEU A 15 -32.04 -38.73 26.03
C LEU A 15 -31.52 -38.33 27.43
N PRO A 16 -31.03 -39.27 28.26
CA PRO A 16 -30.46 -38.89 29.55
C PRO A 16 -29.12 -38.14 29.42
N GLU A 17 -28.36 -38.42 28.33
CA GLU A 17 -27.06 -37.74 28.06
C GLU A 17 -27.28 -36.40 27.36
N ASP A 18 -28.28 -36.28 26.49
CA ASP A 18 -28.65 -35.06 25.77
C ASP A 18 -30.19 -34.82 25.84
N PRO A 19 -30.67 -34.11 26.86
CA PRO A 19 -32.09 -33.73 26.96
C PRO A 19 -32.60 -32.90 25.78
N GLY A 20 -31.73 -32.28 25.00
CA GLY A 20 -32.05 -31.52 23.81
C GLY A 20 -32.17 -32.37 22.53
N LEU A 21 -31.89 -33.67 22.59
CA LEU A 21 -31.83 -34.56 21.42
C LEU A 21 -33.09 -34.48 20.55
N LEU A 22 -34.29 -34.50 21.13
CA LEU A 22 -35.55 -34.43 20.35
C LEU A 22 -35.66 -33.08 19.59
N ALA A 23 -35.22 -31.98 20.19
CA ALA A 23 -35.18 -30.68 19.50
C ALA A 23 -34.16 -30.68 18.36
N THR A 24 -33.02 -31.33 18.57
CA THR A 24 -31.98 -31.50 17.53
C THR A 24 -32.51 -32.36 16.37
N LEU A 25 -33.19 -33.45 16.65
CA LEU A 25 -33.83 -34.28 15.64
C LEU A 25 -34.89 -33.49 14.84
N GLN A 26 -35.64 -32.61 15.50
CA GLN A 26 -36.60 -31.72 14.85
C GLN A 26 -35.94 -30.70 13.90
N GLN A 27 -34.72 -30.24 14.24
CA GLN A 27 -33.97 -29.37 13.38
C GLN A 27 -33.36 -30.08 12.17
N LEU A 28 -33.01 -31.35 12.32
CA LEU A 28 -32.44 -32.17 11.25
C LEU A 28 -33.47 -32.72 10.28
N ALA A 29 -34.72 -32.87 10.71
CA ALA A 29 -35.81 -33.37 9.91
C ALA A 29 -36.42 -32.27 9.03
N VAL A 30 -36.90 -32.62 7.82
CA VAL A 30 -37.74 -31.72 7.03
C VAL A 30 -39.14 -31.61 7.65
N PRO A 31 -39.90 -30.54 7.43
CA PRO A 31 -41.27 -30.42 7.85
C PRO A 31 -42.11 -31.61 7.31
N GLY A 32 -42.88 -32.25 8.17
CA GLY A 32 -43.62 -33.45 7.79
C GLY A 32 -42.81 -34.75 7.72
N ALA A 33 -41.51 -34.73 8.01
CA ALA A 33 -40.65 -35.91 8.03
C ALA A 33 -41.17 -36.97 9.04
N LEU A 34 -40.96 -38.23 8.73
CA LEU A 34 -41.35 -39.36 9.59
C LEU A 34 -40.17 -39.87 10.41
N LEU A 35 -40.35 -39.96 11.72
CA LEU A 35 -39.42 -40.66 12.59
C LEU A 35 -40.03 -42.05 12.90
N TYR A 36 -39.30 -43.08 12.54
CA TYR A 36 -39.66 -44.45 12.93
C TYR A 36 -38.79 -44.81 14.14
N VAL A 37 -39.44 -44.95 15.29
CA VAL A 37 -38.81 -45.22 16.56
C VAL A 37 -39.16 -46.61 17.06
N MET A 38 -38.18 -47.39 17.44
CA MET A 38 -38.32 -48.66 18.12
C MET A 38 -37.58 -48.63 19.46
N GLU A 39 -38.28 -48.90 20.57
CA GLU A 39 -37.71 -48.90 21.91
C GLU A 39 -38.14 -50.13 22.70
N PHE A 40 -37.30 -50.62 23.59
CA PHE A 40 -37.62 -51.75 24.46
C PHE A 40 -38.65 -51.32 25.53
N ARG A 41 -39.67 -52.16 25.78
CA ARG A 41 -40.52 -52.09 26.97
C ARG A 41 -39.90 -52.80 28.17
N GLN A 42 -39.19 -53.90 27.92
CA GLN A 42 -38.45 -54.68 28.90
C GLN A 42 -37.05 -55.00 28.36
N LEU A 43 -36.06 -54.91 29.22
CA LEU A 43 -34.70 -55.21 28.81
C LEU A 43 -34.51 -56.71 28.65
N THR A 44 -34.02 -57.15 27.48
CA THR A 44 -33.55 -58.51 27.28
C THR A 44 -32.27 -58.73 28.14
N PRO A 45 -31.90 -59.94 28.48
CA PRO A 45 -30.71 -60.19 29.32
C PRO A 45 -29.40 -59.58 28.75
N SER A 46 -29.27 -59.53 27.43
CA SER A 46 -28.10 -58.91 26.74
C SER A 46 -28.17 -57.37 26.72
N ALA A 47 -29.37 -56.82 26.63
CA ALA A 47 -29.57 -55.37 26.73
C ALA A 47 -29.48 -54.87 28.17
N LEU A 48 -29.87 -55.68 29.13
CA LEU A 48 -29.73 -55.40 30.57
C LEU A 48 -28.28 -55.14 30.97
N LEU A 49 -27.33 -55.99 30.52
CA LEU A 49 -25.91 -55.83 30.83
C LEU A 49 -25.35 -54.50 30.29
N SER A 50 -25.62 -54.18 29.04
CA SER A 50 -25.17 -52.91 28.44
C SER A 50 -25.79 -51.69 29.11
N THR A 51 -27.04 -51.77 29.48
CA THR A 51 -27.76 -50.66 30.15
C THR A 51 -27.32 -50.49 31.59
N LEU A 52 -27.08 -51.57 32.34
CA LEU A 52 -26.46 -51.53 33.68
C LEU A 52 -25.12 -50.81 33.73
N LEU A 53 -24.27 -51.01 32.72
CA LEU A 53 -22.99 -50.34 32.60
C LEU A 53 -23.16 -48.83 32.32
N LEU A 54 -24.19 -48.43 31.59
CA LEU A 54 -24.41 -47.04 31.21
C LEU A 54 -25.19 -46.23 32.28
N THR A 55 -25.92 -46.91 33.16
CA THR A 55 -26.85 -46.24 34.13
C THR A 55 -26.41 -46.36 35.57
N ASN A 56 -25.15 -46.74 35.85
CA ASN A 56 -24.67 -46.95 37.22
C ASN A 56 -25.58 -47.84 38.08
N GLY A 57 -26.21 -48.85 37.46
CA GLY A 57 -26.99 -49.88 38.19
C GLY A 57 -28.49 -49.56 38.34
N GLN A 58 -29.02 -48.58 37.66
CA GLN A 58 -30.47 -48.24 37.65
C GLN A 58 -31.13 -48.37 36.26
N PRO A 59 -31.20 -49.56 35.66
CA PRO A 59 -31.67 -49.75 34.31
C PRO A 59 -33.16 -49.42 34.09
N GLU A 60 -33.97 -49.59 35.11
CA GLU A 60 -35.44 -49.36 35.05
C GLU A 60 -35.84 -47.87 34.90
N ALA A 61 -34.97 -46.96 35.29
CA ALA A 61 -35.20 -45.51 35.17
C ALA A 61 -35.23 -45.00 33.72
N LEU A 62 -34.76 -45.81 32.77
CA LEU A 62 -34.69 -45.43 31.36
C LEU A 62 -35.78 -46.04 30.52
N LEU A 63 -36.58 -46.94 31.06
CA LEU A 63 -37.65 -47.59 30.33
C LEU A 63 -38.95 -46.80 30.50
N HIS A 64 -39.42 -46.25 29.43
CA HIS A 64 -40.73 -45.57 29.36
C HIS A 64 -41.80 -46.56 28.77
N ASN A 65 -42.98 -46.48 29.28
CA ASN A 65 -44.12 -47.16 28.66
C ASN A 65 -44.56 -46.36 27.40
N SER A 66 -45.47 -46.95 26.59
CA SER A 66 -45.94 -46.32 25.36
C SER A 66 -46.60 -44.97 25.59
N ALA A 67 -47.24 -44.75 26.72
CA ALA A 67 -47.87 -43.48 27.05
C ALA A 67 -46.84 -42.40 27.41
N ASP A 68 -45.78 -42.78 28.14
CA ASP A 68 -44.66 -41.88 28.47
C ASP A 68 -43.87 -41.44 27.23
N TRP A 69 -43.60 -42.35 26.31
CA TRP A 69 -42.95 -42.04 25.01
C TRP A 69 -43.84 -41.09 24.17
N ALA A 70 -45.15 -41.38 24.09
CA ALA A 70 -46.09 -40.50 23.39
C ALA A 70 -46.14 -39.08 24.00
N ALA A 71 -46.11 -39.00 25.35
CA ALA A 71 -46.07 -37.73 26.06
C ALA A 71 -44.77 -36.96 25.80
N LEU A 72 -43.59 -37.62 25.78
CA LEU A 72 -42.30 -37.03 25.45
C LEU A 72 -42.27 -36.50 24.02
N PHE A 73 -42.74 -37.26 23.04
CA PHE A 73 -42.82 -36.80 21.66
C PHE A 73 -43.79 -35.62 21.52
N SER A 74 -44.92 -35.65 22.18
CA SER A 74 -45.88 -34.54 22.17
C SER A 74 -45.35 -33.29 22.83
N ALA A 75 -44.68 -33.43 23.97
CA ALA A 75 -44.03 -32.29 24.64
C ALA A 75 -42.89 -31.66 23.79
N ALA A 76 -42.21 -32.45 22.99
CA ALA A 76 -41.25 -31.99 22.01
C ALA A 76 -41.88 -31.46 20.70
N GLY A 77 -43.18 -31.44 20.60
CA GLY A 77 -43.92 -30.89 19.47
C GLY A 77 -44.06 -31.85 18.24
N PHE A 78 -43.78 -33.11 18.42
CA PHE A 78 -44.04 -34.14 17.39
C PHE A 78 -45.46 -34.67 17.45
N ASN A 79 -46.01 -35.10 16.31
CA ASN A 79 -47.26 -35.77 16.21
C ASN A 79 -47.07 -37.29 16.11
N CYS A 80 -47.48 -38.03 17.17
CA CYS A 80 -47.40 -39.49 17.18
C CYS A 80 -48.61 -40.05 16.39
N GLN A 81 -48.34 -40.55 15.15
CA GLN A 81 -49.33 -41.04 14.25
C GLN A 81 -49.78 -42.48 14.60
N HIS A 82 -48.86 -43.30 15.06
CA HIS A 82 -49.10 -44.70 15.38
C HIS A 82 -48.11 -45.21 16.42
N GLY A 83 -48.58 -46.01 17.37
CA GLY A 83 -47.71 -46.72 18.29
C GLY A 83 -48.28 -48.09 18.57
N ASP A 84 -47.52 -49.16 18.41
CA ASP A 84 -47.88 -50.51 18.71
C ASP A 84 -46.74 -51.21 19.52
N GLU A 85 -47.08 -52.41 20.05
CA GLU A 85 -46.15 -53.25 20.76
C GLU A 85 -46.10 -54.63 20.13
N VAL A 86 -44.91 -55.08 19.71
CA VAL A 86 -44.70 -56.40 19.14
C VAL A 86 -43.49 -57.06 19.81
N ALA A 87 -43.72 -58.22 20.43
CA ALA A 87 -42.64 -59.02 21.07
C ALA A 87 -41.77 -58.27 22.07
N GLY A 88 -42.35 -57.33 22.86
CA GLY A 88 -41.63 -56.54 23.88
C GLY A 88 -40.88 -55.31 23.34
N LEU A 89 -41.06 -55.01 22.05
CA LEU A 89 -40.59 -53.78 21.39
C LEU A 89 -41.79 -52.85 21.17
N GLN A 90 -41.65 -51.61 21.63
CA GLN A 90 -42.60 -50.54 21.34
C GLN A 90 -42.15 -49.85 20.04
N ARG A 91 -43.05 -49.69 19.10
CA ARG A 91 -42.79 -49.05 17.81
C ARG A 91 -43.66 -47.81 17.68
N PHE A 92 -43.05 -46.69 17.29
CA PHE A 92 -43.74 -45.43 17.08
C PHE A 92 -43.48 -44.92 15.68
N LEU A 93 -44.50 -44.45 15.03
CA LEU A 93 -44.40 -43.63 13.82
C LEU A 93 -44.76 -42.21 14.23
N VAL A 94 -43.75 -41.36 14.23
CA VAL A 94 -43.87 -39.99 14.75
C VAL A 94 -43.59 -39.03 13.61
N GLN A 95 -44.43 -38.04 13.42
CA GLN A 95 -44.30 -37.05 12.38
C GLN A 95 -43.82 -35.71 12.94
N CYS A 96 -42.82 -35.13 12.31
CA CYS A 96 -42.42 -33.76 12.58
C CYS A 96 -43.57 -32.80 12.23
N PRO A 97 -43.82 -31.79 13.06
CA PRO A 97 -44.87 -30.82 12.76
C PRO A 97 -44.60 -30.12 11.42
N ASP A 98 -45.69 -29.91 10.67
CA ASP A 98 -45.67 -29.01 9.52
C ASP A 98 -45.49 -27.59 10.05
N ARG A 99 -44.26 -27.21 10.29
CA ARG A 99 -43.93 -25.81 10.53
C ARG A 99 -44.09 -25.06 9.24
N GLN A 100 -45.22 -24.44 9.01
CA GLN A 100 -45.26 -23.21 8.23
C GLN A 100 -44.49 -22.13 9.01
N VAL A 101 -43.19 -22.29 9.08
CA VAL A 101 -42.31 -21.18 9.46
C VAL A 101 -42.46 -20.22 8.31
N ARG A 102 -43.16 -19.12 8.51
CA ARG A 102 -42.96 -17.94 7.66
C ARG A 102 -41.46 -17.60 7.78
N ARG A 103 -40.70 -18.11 6.80
CA ARG A 103 -39.27 -17.88 6.70
C ARG A 103 -39.09 -16.40 6.36
N ASP A 104 -38.88 -15.57 7.38
CA ASP A 104 -38.58 -14.15 7.18
C ASP A 104 -37.08 -14.03 6.97
N PRO A 105 -36.61 -13.65 5.77
CA PRO A 105 -35.19 -13.43 5.49
C PRO A 105 -34.54 -12.49 6.50
N ARG A 106 -35.24 -11.46 6.98
CA ARG A 106 -34.74 -10.47 7.93
C ARG A 106 -34.48 -11.06 9.32
N GLN A 107 -35.38 -11.93 9.79
CA GLN A 107 -35.17 -12.63 11.07
C GLN A 107 -34.00 -13.60 11.01
N LEU A 108 -33.81 -14.25 9.88
CA LEU A 108 -32.69 -15.16 9.67
C LEU A 108 -31.36 -14.38 9.58
N GLN A 109 -31.36 -13.25 8.89
CA GLN A 109 -30.21 -12.34 8.85
C GLN A 109 -29.84 -11.83 10.26
N ALA A 110 -30.83 -11.38 11.03
CA ALA A 110 -30.61 -10.93 12.42
C ALA A 110 -30.07 -12.05 13.31
N ALA A 111 -30.58 -13.27 13.18
CA ALA A 111 -30.08 -14.44 13.90
C ALA A 111 -28.66 -14.84 13.48
N LEU A 112 -28.30 -14.68 12.21
CA LEU A 112 -26.96 -14.91 11.68
C LEU A 112 -26.00 -13.79 12.13
N ALA A 113 -26.45 -12.54 12.15
CA ALA A 113 -25.65 -11.41 12.64
C ALA A 113 -25.23 -11.54 14.11
N GLY A 114 -26.01 -12.24 14.93
CA GLY A 114 -25.65 -12.57 16.31
C GLY A 114 -24.64 -13.73 16.46
N ARG A 115 -24.36 -14.50 15.38
CA ARG A 115 -23.55 -15.72 15.42
C ARG A 115 -22.38 -15.73 14.43
N LEU A 116 -22.46 -14.92 13.38
CA LEU A 116 -21.46 -14.82 12.33
C LEU A 116 -20.89 -13.42 12.29
N PRO A 117 -19.63 -13.27 11.91
CA PRO A 117 -19.09 -11.97 11.55
C PRO A 117 -19.97 -11.29 10.49
N GLY A 118 -20.14 -9.97 10.55
CA GLY A 118 -21.08 -9.24 9.67
C GLY A 118 -20.88 -9.50 8.17
N TRP A 119 -19.66 -9.74 7.75
CA TRP A 119 -19.32 -10.09 6.36
C TRP A 119 -19.71 -11.53 5.95
N MET A 120 -19.93 -12.44 6.90
CA MET A 120 -20.50 -13.77 6.65
C MET A 120 -22.04 -13.78 6.69
N VAL A 121 -22.65 -12.70 7.14
CA VAL A 121 -24.11 -12.58 7.11
C VAL A 121 -24.51 -12.30 5.66
N PRO A 122 -25.25 -13.19 4.99
CA PRO A 122 -25.70 -12.96 3.63
C PRO A 122 -26.49 -11.65 3.56
N GLN A 123 -26.12 -10.77 2.65
CA GLN A 123 -26.87 -9.53 2.40
C GLN A 123 -28.31 -9.84 1.91
N ARG A 124 -28.47 -10.98 1.25
CA ARG A 124 -29.75 -11.44 0.76
C ARG A 124 -29.91 -12.95 0.95
N ILE A 125 -31.04 -13.36 1.50
CA ILE A 125 -31.43 -14.77 1.64
C ILE A 125 -32.63 -15.00 0.77
N VAL A 126 -32.50 -15.93 -0.19
CA VAL A 126 -33.59 -16.31 -1.10
C VAL A 126 -33.95 -17.76 -0.81
N PHE A 127 -35.21 -18.00 -0.55
CA PHE A 127 -35.75 -19.35 -0.37
C PHE A 127 -36.17 -19.92 -1.73
N LEU A 128 -35.70 -21.10 -2.01
CA LEU A 128 -36.03 -21.85 -3.23
C LEU A 128 -36.77 -23.12 -2.86
N ASP A 129 -37.76 -23.49 -3.66
CA ASP A 129 -38.45 -24.78 -3.50
C ASP A 129 -37.51 -25.96 -3.78
N ALA A 130 -36.57 -25.78 -4.73
CA ALA A 130 -35.55 -26.76 -5.05
C ALA A 130 -34.29 -26.07 -5.61
N LEU A 131 -33.08 -26.57 -5.25
CA LEU A 131 -31.84 -26.13 -5.84
C LEU A 131 -31.70 -26.67 -7.27
N PRO A 132 -31.39 -25.82 -8.28
CA PRO A 132 -31.15 -26.31 -9.64
C PRO A 132 -29.85 -27.12 -9.67
N LEU A 133 -29.93 -28.30 -10.26
CA LEU A 133 -28.81 -29.22 -10.44
C LEU A 133 -28.43 -29.34 -11.91
N THR A 134 -27.16 -29.46 -12.21
CA THR A 134 -26.67 -29.86 -13.54
C THR A 134 -27.01 -31.32 -13.84
N ALA A 135 -26.91 -31.75 -15.11
CA ALA A 135 -27.14 -33.13 -15.52
C ALA A 135 -26.31 -34.16 -14.72
N ASN A 136 -25.20 -33.75 -14.12
CA ASN A 136 -24.32 -34.58 -13.30
C ASN A 136 -24.59 -34.50 -11.78
N GLY A 137 -25.74 -33.94 -11.40
CA GLY A 137 -26.17 -33.83 -10.00
C GLY A 137 -25.39 -32.78 -9.15
N LYS A 138 -24.58 -31.91 -9.76
CA LYS A 138 -23.94 -30.82 -9.09
C LYS A 138 -24.81 -29.55 -9.15
N MET A 139 -24.64 -28.65 -8.17
CA MET A 139 -25.38 -27.38 -8.13
C MET A 139 -25.11 -26.54 -9.38
N ASP A 140 -26.17 -26.12 -10.06
CA ASP A 140 -26.08 -25.25 -11.23
C ASP A 140 -26.09 -23.76 -10.82
N TYR A 141 -24.92 -23.22 -10.54
CA TYR A 141 -24.73 -21.82 -10.18
C TYR A 141 -25.13 -20.84 -11.30
N GLN A 142 -25.07 -21.27 -12.56
CA GLN A 142 -25.50 -20.44 -13.70
C GLN A 142 -27.03 -20.31 -13.75
N ALA A 143 -27.73 -21.40 -13.49
CA ALA A 143 -29.19 -21.37 -13.38
C ALA A 143 -29.65 -20.57 -12.16
N LEU A 144 -28.92 -20.65 -11.02
CA LEU A 144 -29.16 -19.82 -9.84
C LEU A 144 -28.99 -18.34 -10.15
N LYS A 145 -27.88 -17.96 -10.81
CA LYS A 145 -27.65 -16.55 -11.23
C LYS A 145 -28.72 -16.04 -12.17
N ARG A 146 -29.14 -16.82 -13.17
CA ARG A 146 -30.18 -16.43 -14.15
C ARG A 146 -31.55 -16.24 -13.55
N ARG A 147 -31.91 -17.08 -12.55
CA ARG A 147 -33.24 -17.02 -11.88
C ARG A 147 -33.30 -15.89 -10.83
N HIS A 148 -32.16 -15.45 -10.32
CA HIS A 148 -32.07 -14.52 -9.22
C HIS A 148 -31.12 -13.34 -9.51
N THR A 149 -30.99 -12.95 -10.80
CA THR A 149 -30.58 -11.59 -11.14
C THR A 149 -31.56 -10.67 -10.38
N PRO A 150 -31.10 -9.77 -9.50
CA PRO A 150 -31.98 -8.95 -8.72
C PRO A 150 -32.88 -8.14 -9.69
N GLU A 151 -34.17 -8.35 -9.70
CA GLU A 151 -35.02 -7.18 -9.77
C GLU A 151 -34.65 -6.39 -8.53
N ALA A 152 -34.00 -5.25 -8.73
CA ALA A 152 -33.66 -4.35 -7.67
C ALA A 152 -34.93 -4.15 -6.83
N GLU A 153 -34.91 -4.59 -5.54
CA GLU A 153 -35.81 -3.94 -4.60
C GLU A 153 -35.43 -2.47 -4.74
N ASN A 154 -36.27 -1.69 -5.40
CA ASN A 154 -36.10 -0.25 -5.47
C ASN A 154 -35.93 0.20 -4.02
N PRO A 155 -34.79 0.81 -3.65
CA PRO A 155 -34.66 1.46 -2.36
C PRO A 155 -35.88 2.33 -2.18
N ALA A 156 -36.41 2.41 -0.97
CA ALA A 156 -37.53 3.30 -0.70
C ALA A 156 -37.20 4.66 -1.34
N GLU A 157 -38.16 5.33 -1.99
CA GLU A 157 -37.89 6.60 -2.68
C GLU A 157 -37.13 7.63 -1.79
N ALA A 158 -37.29 7.51 -0.48
CA ALA A 158 -36.58 8.30 0.52
C ALA A 158 -35.07 7.99 0.63
N ASP A 159 -34.62 6.78 0.23
CA ASP A 159 -33.23 6.33 0.33
C ASP A 159 -32.42 6.60 -0.97
N LEU A 160 -33.09 7.02 -2.03
CA LEU A 160 -32.43 7.36 -3.29
C LEU A 160 -31.77 8.74 -3.22
N PRO A 161 -30.63 8.94 -3.93
CA PRO A 161 -29.98 10.23 -4.01
C PRO A 161 -30.95 11.34 -4.50
N GLN A 162 -31.04 12.42 -3.72
CA GLN A 162 -31.99 13.53 -3.94
C GLN A 162 -31.27 14.77 -4.50
N GLY A 163 -31.96 15.52 -5.35
CA GLY A 163 -31.36 16.70 -5.97
C GLY A 163 -30.21 16.37 -6.94
N ASP A 164 -29.66 17.39 -7.57
CA ASP A 164 -28.65 17.24 -8.61
C ASP A 164 -27.28 16.88 -8.04
N ILE A 165 -26.92 17.43 -6.86
CA ILE A 165 -25.63 17.22 -6.23
C ILE A 165 -25.48 15.77 -5.75
N GLU A 166 -26.47 15.26 -4.97
CA GLU A 166 -26.41 13.87 -4.50
C GLU A 166 -26.38 12.86 -5.65
N LYS A 167 -27.15 13.10 -6.72
CA LYS A 167 -27.17 12.25 -7.91
C LYS A 167 -25.82 12.23 -8.62
N GLN A 168 -25.18 13.37 -8.72
CA GLN A 168 -23.88 13.49 -9.37
C GLN A 168 -22.78 12.83 -8.54
N VAL A 169 -22.79 13.05 -7.21
CA VAL A 169 -21.87 12.35 -6.28
C VAL A 169 -22.10 10.86 -6.32
N ALA A 170 -23.37 10.40 -6.33
CA ALA A 170 -23.69 8.98 -6.41
C ALA A 170 -23.18 8.33 -7.70
N ALA A 171 -23.29 9.00 -8.84
CA ALA A 171 -22.76 8.51 -10.12
C ALA A 171 -21.23 8.37 -10.08
N LEU A 172 -20.54 9.33 -9.48
CA LEU A 172 -19.08 9.26 -9.29
C LEU A 172 -18.69 8.13 -8.33
N TRP A 173 -19.44 7.94 -7.24
CA TRP A 173 -19.21 6.84 -6.30
C TRP A 173 -19.43 5.48 -6.94
N GLN A 174 -20.50 5.31 -7.72
CA GLN A 174 -20.76 4.08 -8.47
C GLN A 174 -19.58 3.72 -9.38
N GLN A 175 -19.06 4.73 -10.09
CA GLN A 175 -17.91 4.52 -10.97
C GLN A 175 -16.62 4.20 -10.21
N LEU A 176 -16.32 4.95 -9.14
CA LEU A 176 -15.06 4.80 -8.38
C LEU A 176 -15.06 3.53 -7.51
N LEU A 177 -16.21 3.18 -6.90
CA LEU A 177 -16.34 2.03 -6.00
C LEU A 177 -16.78 0.76 -6.72
N SER A 178 -17.02 0.82 -8.06
CA SER A 178 -17.50 -0.31 -8.87
C SER A 178 -18.75 -0.98 -8.27
N THR A 179 -19.71 -0.18 -7.79
CA THR A 179 -20.96 -0.63 -7.17
C THR A 179 -22.16 0.00 -7.86
N ASP A 180 -23.22 -0.77 -8.08
CA ASP A 180 -24.44 -0.27 -8.72
C ASP A 180 -25.43 0.35 -7.72
N ASN A 181 -25.29 0.04 -6.43
CA ASN A 181 -26.23 0.41 -5.38
C ASN A 181 -25.65 1.45 -4.43
N VAL A 182 -25.80 2.73 -4.77
CA VAL A 182 -25.44 3.85 -3.90
C VAL A 182 -26.71 4.56 -3.46
N THR A 183 -26.92 4.59 -2.14
CA THR A 183 -28.03 5.29 -1.48
C THR A 183 -27.54 6.50 -0.72
N ARG A 184 -28.42 7.31 -0.20
CA ARG A 184 -28.09 8.47 0.65
C ARG A 184 -27.29 8.12 1.90
N GLU A 185 -27.53 6.93 2.45
CA GLU A 185 -26.89 6.38 3.66
C GLU A 185 -25.60 5.61 3.35
N THR A 186 -25.25 5.45 2.09
CA THR A 186 -24.03 4.75 1.68
C THR A 186 -22.81 5.50 2.20
N ASP A 187 -21.94 4.79 2.91
CA ASP A 187 -20.66 5.29 3.42
C ASP A 187 -19.54 4.93 2.43
N PHE A 188 -18.78 5.93 2.00
CA PHE A 188 -17.73 5.80 0.99
C PHE A 188 -16.66 4.77 1.39
N PHE A 189 -16.18 4.83 2.64
CA PHE A 189 -15.10 3.98 3.12
C PHE A 189 -15.58 2.55 3.44
N GLN A 190 -16.83 2.40 3.89
CA GLN A 190 -17.43 1.07 4.11
C GLN A 190 -17.66 0.32 2.79
N GLN A 191 -17.90 1.04 1.69
CA GLN A 191 -18.03 0.46 0.36
C GLN A 191 -16.68 0.17 -0.34
N GLY A 192 -15.58 0.33 0.36
CA GLY A 192 -14.24 0.03 -0.14
C GLY A 192 -13.47 1.25 -0.65
N GLY A 193 -13.96 2.45 -0.38
CA GLY A 193 -13.22 3.68 -0.63
C GLY A 193 -11.98 3.78 0.26
N ASP A 194 -10.92 4.34 -0.28
CA ASP A 194 -9.68 4.63 0.42
C ASP A 194 -9.21 6.07 0.16
N SER A 195 -8.05 6.44 0.68
CA SER A 195 -7.51 7.80 0.52
C SER A 195 -7.19 8.15 -0.94
N LEU A 196 -6.84 7.17 -1.77
CA LEU A 196 -6.55 7.39 -3.19
C LEU A 196 -7.83 7.64 -3.98
N LEU A 197 -8.86 6.80 -3.76
CA LEU A 197 -10.17 6.97 -4.37
C LEU A 197 -10.84 8.27 -3.90
N ALA A 198 -10.67 8.64 -2.63
CA ALA A 198 -11.12 9.92 -2.09
C ALA A 198 -10.46 11.11 -2.81
N THR A 199 -9.15 11.02 -3.09
CA THR A 199 -8.42 12.04 -3.85
C THR A 199 -8.91 12.13 -5.30
N ARG A 200 -9.20 10.98 -5.94
CA ARG A 200 -9.77 10.93 -7.29
C ARG A 200 -11.18 11.53 -7.32
N LEU A 201 -12.00 11.23 -6.31
CA LEU A 201 -13.35 11.78 -6.18
C LEU A 201 -13.34 13.30 -6.08
N THR A 202 -12.53 13.86 -5.17
CA THR A 202 -12.45 15.32 -5.00
C THR A 202 -11.95 16.00 -6.27
N GLY A 203 -10.98 15.40 -6.98
CA GLY A 203 -10.52 15.90 -8.28
C GLY A 203 -11.62 15.91 -9.36
N GLN A 204 -12.42 14.84 -9.44
CA GLN A 204 -13.55 14.77 -10.38
C GLN A 204 -14.66 15.75 -10.01
N LEU A 205 -14.91 15.98 -8.72
CA LEU A 205 -15.87 16.99 -8.25
C LEU A 205 -15.41 18.42 -8.58
N HIS A 206 -14.12 18.73 -8.46
CA HIS A 206 -13.56 20.01 -8.90
C HIS A 206 -13.75 20.22 -10.40
N GLN A 207 -13.52 19.19 -11.24
CA GLN A 207 -13.79 19.25 -12.68
C GLN A 207 -15.29 19.46 -13.00
N ALA A 208 -16.16 18.94 -12.14
CA ALA A 208 -17.60 19.14 -12.24
C ALA A 208 -18.05 20.51 -11.71
N GLY A 209 -17.13 21.38 -11.25
CA GLY A 209 -17.41 22.72 -10.75
C GLY A 209 -17.89 22.77 -9.31
N TYR A 210 -17.43 21.83 -8.45
CA TYR A 210 -17.70 21.84 -7.02
C TYR A 210 -16.43 22.07 -6.22
N GLU A 211 -16.52 22.87 -5.17
CA GLU A 211 -15.52 22.86 -4.11
C GLU A 211 -15.72 21.62 -3.26
N ALA A 212 -14.71 20.75 -3.23
CA ALA A 212 -14.69 19.54 -2.44
C ALA A 212 -13.34 19.38 -1.74
N GLN A 213 -13.34 19.29 -0.41
CA GLN A 213 -12.14 19.01 0.34
C GLN A 213 -12.11 17.54 0.78
N LEU A 214 -10.92 16.95 0.81
CA LEU A 214 -10.75 15.60 1.31
C LEU A 214 -11.21 15.45 2.76
N SER A 215 -10.93 16.46 3.60
CA SER A 215 -11.38 16.52 4.99
C SER A 215 -12.91 16.40 5.11
N ASP A 216 -13.67 16.96 4.16
CA ASP A 216 -15.14 16.89 4.21
C ASP A 216 -15.62 15.46 4.01
N LEU A 217 -15.01 14.71 3.08
CA LEU A 217 -15.35 13.31 2.89
C LEU A 217 -14.97 12.43 4.08
N PHE A 218 -13.84 12.71 4.74
CA PHE A 218 -13.44 11.97 5.95
C PHE A 218 -14.36 12.26 7.14
N ASN A 219 -14.80 13.50 7.29
CA ASN A 219 -15.69 13.92 8.37
C ASN A 219 -17.16 13.53 8.10
N HIS A 220 -17.55 13.44 6.84
CA HIS A 220 -18.91 13.17 6.37
C HIS A 220 -18.90 12.05 5.33
N PRO A 221 -18.58 10.80 5.71
CA PRO A 221 -18.37 9.71 4.75
C PRO A 221 -19.65 9.18 4.11
N ARG A 222 -20.84 9.57 4.59
CA ARG A 222 -22.13 9.22 3.97
C ARG A 222 -22.45 10.16 2.82
N LEU A 223 -23.05 9.61 1.76
CA LEU A 223 -23.32 10.36 0.53
C LEU A 223 -24.12 11.64 0.78
N ALA A 224 -25.22 11.58 1.54
CA ALA A 224 -26.06 12.74 1.79
C ALA A 224 -25.33 13.83 2.59
N ASP A 225 -24.59 13.42 3.62
CA ASP A 225 -23.83 14.33 4.48
C ASP A 225 -22.69 14.98 3.71
N PHE A 226 -21.95 14.22 2.91
CA PHE A 226 -20.87 14.73 2.07
C PHE A 226 -21.40 15.67 0.99
N ALA A 227 -22.47 15.28 0.28
CA ALA A 227 -23.09 16.11 -0.74
C ALA A 227 -23.56 17.47 -0.19
N ALA A 228 -23.98 17.53 1.09
CA ALA A 228 -24.38 18.76 1.75
C ALA A 228 -23.20 19.73 2.02
N THR A 229 -21.97 19.26 2.07
CA THR A 229 -20.76 20.09 2.24
C THR A 229 -20.34 20.77 0.95
N LEU A 230 -20.73 20.20 -0.21
CA LEU A 230 -20.28 20.66 -1.52
C LEU A 230 -20.92 22.01 -1.89
N ARG A 231 -20.11 22.91 -2.43
CA ARG A 231 -20.54 24.20 -2.95
C ARG A 231 -20.20 24.26 -4.43
N LYS A 232 -21.14 24.80 -5.24
CA LYS A 232 -20.80 25.13 -6.62
C LYS A 232 -19.82 26.30 -6.63
N THR A 233 -18.76 26.16 -7.38
CA THR A 233 -17.82 27.26 -7.59
C THR A 233 -18.24 28.06 -8.84
N ASP A 234 -18.21 29.36 -8.72
CA ASP A 234 -18.41 30.28 -9.86
C ASP A 234 -17.09 30.48 -10.65
N VAL A 235 -16.01 29.85 -10.20
CA VAL A 235 -14.72 29.92 -10.90
C VAL A 235 -14.81 29.07 -12.17
N PRO A 236 -14.40 29.60 -13.33
CA PRO A 236 -14.45 28.85 -14.59
C PRO A 236 -13.70 27.53 -14.43
N VAL A 237 -14.35 26.42 -14.84
CA VAL A 237 -13.73 25.11 -14.98
C VAL A 237 -12.35 25.27 -15.64
N GLU A 238 -11.35 24.58 -15.08
CA GLU A 238 -9.94 24.61 -15.47
C GLU A 238 -9.71 24.83 -16.97
N GLN A 239 -8.62 25.55 -17.28
CA GLN A 239 -8.17 25.74 -18.65
C GLN A 239 -8.13 24.37 -19.36
N PRO A 240 -8.56 24.30 -20.62
CA PRO A 240 -8.55 23.04 -21.36
C PRO A 240 -7.15 22.42 -21.32
N PHE A 241 -7.08 21.11 -21.09
CA PHE A 241 -5.80 20.40 -21.04
C PHE A 241 -4.99 20.70 -22.31
N VAL A 242 -3.85 21.34 -22.12
CA VAL A 242 -2.98 21.75 -23.23
C VAL A 242 -2.10 20.57 -23.59
N HIS A 243 -2.13 20.13 -24.85
CA HIS A 243 -1.20 19.13 -25.38
C HIS A 243 -0.63 19.60 -26.70
N SER A 244 0.62 19.26 -26.98
CA SER A 244 1.34 19.60 -28.21
C SER A 244 2.03 18.38 -28.78
N LEU A 245 1.52 17.89 -29.89
CA LEU A 245 2.16 16.77 -30.62
C LEU A 245 3.52 17.18 -31.22
N GLU A 246 3.67 18.46 -31.56
CA GLU A 246 4.93 18.97 -32.15
C GLU A 246 6.06 18.99 -31.13
N ASP A 247 5.75 19.20 -29.84
CA ASP A 247 6.74 19.27 -28.77
C ASP A 247 7.00 17.93 -28.08
N ARG A 248 6.34 16.85 -28.52
CA ARG A 248 6.37 15.51 -27.86
C ARG A 248 7.78 15.02 -27.50
N TYR A 249 8.75 15.32 -28.36
CA TYR A 249 10.15 14.83 -28.24
C TYR A 249 11.11 15.92 -27.73
N GLN A 250 10.60 17.09 -27.41
CA GLN A 250 11.42 18.16 -26.83
C GLN A 250 11.78 17.85 -25.37
N PRO A 251 12.97 18.23 -24.92
CA PRO A 251 13.33 18.11 -23.51
C PRO A 251 12.33 18.85 -22.59
N PHE A 252 12.15 18.33 -21.38
CA PHE A 252 11.28 18.94 -20.36
C PHE A 252 11.81 18.70 -18.97
N ALA A 253 11.38 19.54 -18.00
CA ALA A 253 11.89 19.54 -16.64
C ALA A 253 11.57 18.23 -15.88
N LEU A 254 12.46 17.86 -14.95
CA LEU A 254 12.24 16.84 -13.96
C LEU A 254 11.33 17.35 -12.84
N THR A 255 10.53 16.47 -12.26
CA THR A 255 9.81 16.75 -11.00
C THR A 255 10.79 16.89 -9.83
N ASP A 256 10.35 17.47 -8.70
CA ASP A 256 11.17 17.57 -7.48
C ASP A 256 11.69 16.20 -7.03
N VAL A 257 10.85 15.16 -7.13
CA VAL A 257 11.20 13.78 -6.75
C VAL A 257 12.23 13.18 -7.72
N GLN A 258 12.02 13.34 -9.03
CA GLN A 258 12.99 12.90 -10.03
C GLN A 258 14.35 13.58 -9.86
N GLN A 259 14.36 14.88 -9.52
CA GLN A 259 15.61 15.61 -9.20
C GLN A 259 16.29 15.00 -7.96
N ALA A 260 15.52 14.69 -6.91
CA ALA A 260 16.05 14.06 -5.70
C ALA A 260 16.63 12.66 -6.01
N TYR A 261 15.98 11.85 -6.85
CA TYR A 261 16.49 10.55 -7.30
C TYR A 261 17.81 10.71 -8.09
N LEU A 262 17.88 11.69 -8.99
CA LEU A 262 19.05 11.92 -9.80
C LEU A 262 20.26 12.40 -8.96
N VAL A 263 20.02 13.29 -8.00
CA VAL A 263 21.05 13.80 -7.07
C VAL A 263 21.45 12.71 -6.08
N GLY A 264 20.48 12.01 -5.48
CA GLY A 264 20.73 11.01 -4.44
C GLY A 264 21.54 9.81 -4.93
N ARG A 265 21.52 9.49 -6.25
CA ARG A 265 22.35 8.41 -6.83
C ARG A 265 23.83 8.76 -6.98
N GLN A 266 24.21 10.03 -6.81
CA GLN A 266 25.60 10.42 -6.97
C GLN A 266 26.48 9.84 -5.86
N PRO A 267 27.69 9.33 -6.20
CA PRO A 267 28.68 8.96 -5.21
C PRO A 267 29.08 10.21 -4.37
N GLY A 268 29.14 10.08 -3.06
CA GLY A 268 29.47 11.19 -2.16
C GLY A 268 28.32 11.65 -1.27
N PHE A 269 27.08 11.34 -1.63
CA PHE A 269 25.95 11.45 -0.68
C PHE A 269 25.90 10.23 0.24
N ALA A 270 25.42 10.45 1.46
CA ALA A 270 25.11 9.37 2.38
C ALA A 270 24.12 8.39 1.71
N LEU A 271 24.45 7.09 1.69
CA LEU A 271 23.68 6.06 0.99
C LEU A 271 23.46 6.35 -0.51
N GLY A 272 24.37 7.09 -1.14
CA GLY A 272 24.41 7.30 -2.58
C GLY A 272 25.01 6.10 -3.33
N GLY A 273 25.21 6.26 -4.66
CA GLY A 273 25.78 5.20 -5.50
C GLY A 273 24.79 4.09 -5.85
N VAL A 274 23.51 4.23 -5.52
CA VAL A 274 22.42 3.32 -5.90
C VAL A 274 21.40 4.04 -6.77
N GLY A 275 20.78 3.31 -7.72
CA GLY A 275 19.64 3.82 -8.49
C GLY A 275 18.35 3.72 -7.68
N SER A 276 17.43 4.66 -7.90
CA SER A 276 16.05 4.46 -7.46
C SER A 276 15.37 3.52 -8.44
N HIS A 277 15.21 2.26 -8.08
CA HIS A 277 14.60 1.30 -8.99
C HIS A 277 13.75 0.25 -8.28
N LEU A 278 12.84 -0.32 -9.04
CA LEU A 278 12.03 -1.46 -8.69
C LEU A 278 12.48 -2.65 -9.53
N PHE A 279 12.84 -3.73 -8.86
CA PHE A 279 13.13 -5.02 -9.48
C PHE A 279 12.05 -6.03 -9.09
N VAL A 280 11.52 -6.77 -10.08
CA VAL A 280 10.53 -7.83 -9.86
C VAL A 280 10.90 -9.06 -10.67
N GLU A 281 10.81 -10.23 -10.03
CA GLU A 281 10.98 -11.54 -10.64
C GLU A 281 9.64 -12.25 -10.74
N PHE A 282 9.35 -12.80 -11.92
CA PHE A 282 8.14 -13.60 -12.18
C PHE A 282 8.49 -15.00 -12.65
N GLU A 283 7.60 -15.94 -12.38
CA GLU A 283 7.53 -17.23 -13.07
C GLU A 283 6.53 -17.14 -14.21
N ILE A 284 6.92 -17.75 -15.36
CA ILE A 284 6.05 -17.91 -16.53
C ILE A 284 6.11 -19.37 -17.00
N ALA A 285 4.98 -20.03 -17.02
CA ALA A 285 4.86 -21.34 -17.63
C ALA A 285 4.82 -21.19 -19.16
N ASP A 286 5.49 -22.12 -19.89
CA ASP A 286 5.43 -22.24 -21.35
C ASP A 286 5.70 -20.90 -22.08
N LEU A 287 6.78 -20.22 -21.71
CA LEU A 287 7.14 -18.92 -22.26
C LEU A 287 7.52 -19.00 -23.74
N ASP A 288 6.79 -18.27 -24.57
CA ASP A 288 7.16 -17.93 -25.95
C ASP A 288 7.94 -16.61 -25.97
N LEU A 289 9.27 -16.69 -26.04
CA LEU A 289 10.17 -15.53 -26.00
C LEU A 289 9.93 -14.58 -27.17
N THR A 290 9.70 -15.10 -28.38
CA THR A 290 9.46 -14.29 -29.59
C THR A 290 8.18 -13.46 -29.46
N ARG A 291 7.14 -14.07 -28.88
CA ARG A 291 5.90 -13.36 -28.57
C ARG A 291 6.12 -12.29 -27.51
N LEU A 292 6.82 -12.62 -26.43
CA LEU A 292 7.12 -11.67 -25.36
C LEU A 292 7.90 -10.46 -25.90
N GLU A 293 8.93 -10.70 -26.70
CA GLU A 293 9.75 -9.66 -27.33
C GLU A 293 8.93 -8.78 -28.28
N THR A 294 8.06 -9.38 -29.07
CA THR A 294 7.17 -8.63 -29.96
C THR A 294 6.24 -7.71 -29.18
N VAL A 295 5.63 -8.21 -28.09
CA VAL A 295 4.73 -7.41 -27.25
C VAL A 295 5.49 -6.31 -26.53
N TRP A 296 6.68 -6.62 -25.98
CA TRP A 296 7.49 -5.62 -25.29
C TRP A 296 7.88 -4.47 -26.20
N ASN A 297 8.31 -4.75 -27.43
CA ASN A 297 8.62 -3.72 -28.41
C ASN A 297 7.40 -2.87 -28.80
N ARG A 298 6.20 -3.47 -28.84
CA ARG A 298 4.95 -2.69 -29.04
C ARG A 298 4.68 -1.76 -27.85
N LEU A 299 4.95 -2.18 -26.62
CA LEU A 299 4.80 -1.34 -25.43
C LEU A 299 5.83 -0.20 -25.42
N ILE A 300 7.07 -0.46 -25.82
CA ILE A 300 8.09 0.59 -26.01
C ILE A 300 7.62 1.64 -27.02
N ALA A 301 7.03 1.20 -28.14
CA ALA A 301 6.51 2.12 -29.15
C ALA A 301 5.28 2.91 -28.66
N ARG A 302 4.41 2.28 -27.83
CA ARG A 302 3.20 2.88 -27.30
C ARG A 302 3.47 3.92 -26.21
N HIS A 303 4.38 3.62 -25.27
CA HIS A 303 4.64 4.41 -24.09
C HIS A 303 5.92 5.24 -24.23
N ASP A 304 5.77 6.54 -24.26
CA ASP A 304 6.87 7.49 -24.40
C ASP A 304 7.95 7.31 -23.33
N MET A 305 7.55 7.13 -22.07
CA MET A 305 8.50 7.05 -20.97
C MET A 305 9.36 5.77 -20.98
N LEU A 306 9.00 4.73 -21.74
CA LEU A 306 9.90 3.61 -22.02
C LEU A 306 11.02 3.96 -23.03
N ARG A 307 10.91 5.10 -23.70
CA ARG A 307 11.92 5.65 -24.62
C ARG A 307 12.60 6.90 -24.07
N ALA A 308 12.29 7.26 -22.82
CA ALA A 308 12.85 8.45 -22.21
C ALA A 308 14.27 8.20 -21.67
N ILE A 309 15.06 9.26 -21.69
CA ILE A 309 16.37 9.37 -21.06
C ILE A 309 16.41 10.67 -20.25
N VAL A 310 17.38 10.79 -19.35
CA VAL A 310 17.61 12.01 -18.57
C VAL A 310 19.03 12.50 -18.87
N ARG A 311 19.14 13.65 -19.50
CA ARG A 311 20.40 14.26 -19.88
C ARG A 311 20.39 15.74 -19.57
N ASP A 312 21.52 16.28 -19.13
CA ASP A 312 21.68 17.70 -18.79
C ASP A 312 20.57 18.23 -17.84
N GLY A 313 20.08 17.34 -16.96
CA GLY A 313 19.05 17.66 -15.99
C GLY A 313 17.64 17.79 -16.50
N GLN A 314 17.41 17.37 -17.72
CA GLN A 314 16.11 17.30 -18.34
C GLN A 314 15.79 15.88 -18.78
N GLN A 315 14.53 15.54 -18.81
CA GLN A 315 14.08 14.30 -19.42
C GLN A 315 13.67 14.55 -20.87
N GLN A 316 13.95 13.59 -21.73
CA GLN A 316 13.66 13.66 -23.15
C GLN A 316 13.19 12.29 -23.66
N VAL A 317 12.10 12.29 -24.40
CA VAL A 317 11.61 11.11 -25.11
C VAL A 317 12.32 10.98 -26.46
N LEU A 318 12.93 9.83 -26.72
CA LEU A 318 13.53 9.54 -28.03
C LEU A 318 12.44 9.21 -29.03
N GLU A 319 12.48 9.84 -30.21
CA GLU A 319 11.51 9.58 -31.26
C GLU A 319 11.57 8.13 -31.75
N GLN A 320 12.78 7.59 -31.88
CA GLN A 320 13.04 6.23 -32.31
C GLN A 320 14.08 5.56 -31.42
N THR A 321 13.87 4.28 -31.15
CA THR A 321 14.83 3.41 -30.45
C THR A 321 15.04 2.13 -31.26
N PRO A 322 16.21 1.49 -31.16
CA PRO A 322 16.38 0.17 -31.74
C PRO A 322 15.40 -0.83 -31.07
N PRO A 323 15.00 -1.89 -31.78
CA PRO A 323 14.21 -2.96 -31.14
C PRO A 323 14.98 -3.55 -29.97
N TRP A 324 14.28 -3.73 -28.84
CA TRP A 324 14.84 -4.42 -27.69
C TRP A 324 14.83 -5.93 -27.93
N VAL A 325 16.00 -6.53 -27.88
CA VAL A 325 16.18 -8.00 -27.91
C VAL A 325 16.31 -8.45 -26.46
N ILE A 326 15.39 -9.29 -26.00
CA ILE A 326 15.35 -9.75 -24.60
C ILE A 326 16.50 -10.72 -24.35
N PRO A 327 17.48 -10.39 -23.49
CA PRO A 327 18.54 -11.32 -23.13
C PRO A 327 17.97 -12.59 -22.49
N ALA A 328 18.36 -13.75 -23.02
CA ALA A 328 17.93 -15.05 -22.53
C ALA A 328 19.11 -15.83 -21.96
N HIS A 329 18.96 -16.35 -20.76
CA HIS A 329 19.96 -17.14 -20.04
C HIS A 329 19.53 -18.61 -19.96
N THR A 330 20.39 -19.52 -20.34
CA THR A 330 20.22 -20.94 -20.05
C THR A 330 20.95 -21.27 -18.75
N LEU A 331 20.22 -21.72 -17.76
CA LEU A 331 20.70 -21.94 -16.40
C LEU A 331 20.42 -23.41 -16.01
N HIS A 332 21.37 -24.04 -15.34
CA HIS A 332 21.28 -25.46 -15.00
C HIS A 332 20.84 -25.67 -13.53
N THR A 333 20.96 -24.65 -12.70
CA THR A 333 20.59 -24.75 -11.28
C THR A 333 19.82 -23.51 -10.79
N PRO A 334 18.98 -23.68 -9.75
CA PRO A 334 18.32 -22.54 -9.11
C PRO A 334 19.31 -21.50 -8.55
N GLU A 335 20.49 -21.94 -8.08
CA GLU A 335 21.55 -21.06 -7.55
C GLU A 335 22.12 -20.14 -8.64
N GLU A 336 22.16 -20.59 -9.87
CA GLU A 336 22.54 -19.73 -11.01
C GLU A 336 21.51 -18.64 -11.24
N ALA A 337 20.22 -18.96 -11.18
CA ALA A 337 19.14 -17.98 -11.27
C ALA A 337 19.22 -16.95 -10.12
N LEU A 338 19.51 -17.39 -8.90
CA LEU A 338 19.72 -16.51 -7.75
C LEU A 338 20.90 -15.54 -7.98
N ARG A 339 22.00 -16.00 -8.58
CA ARG A 339 23.15 -15.13 -8.90
C ARG A 339 22.80 -14.08 -9.96
N VAL A 340 22.04 -14.45 -11.00
CA VAL A 340 21.54 -13.49 -11.99
C VAL A 340 20.61 -12.48 -11.32
N ARG A 341 19.66 -12.95 -10.52
CA ARG A 341 18.74 -12.08 -9.76
C ARG A 341 19.49 -11.07 -8.89
N GLU A 342 20.46 -11.53 -8.09
CA GLU A 342 21.23 -10.67 -7.20
C GLU A 342 21.99 -9.57 -7.96
N LYS A 343 22.55 -9.91 -9.12
CA LYS A 343 23.19 -8.92 -9.99
C LYS A 343 22.20 -7.89 -10.53
N LEU A 344 21.06 -8.33 -11.05
CA LEU A 344 20.06 -7.45 -11.66
C LEU A 344 19.31 -6.61 -10.63
N ALA A 345 19.05 -7.18 -9.45
CA ALA A 345 18.36 -6.49 -8.36
C ALA A 345 19.13 -5.30 -7.75
N HIS A 346 20.45 -5.25 -7.98
CA HIS A 346 21.30 -4.18 -7.44
C HIS A 346 22.06 -3.41 -8.54
N GLN A 347 21.64 -3.57 -9.80
CA GLN A 347 22.26 -2.81 -10.89
C GLN A 347 21.84 -1.34 -10.82
N VAL A 348 22.72 -0.48 -11.32
CA VAL A 348 22.46 0.95 -11.50
C VAL A 348 22.43 1.24 -12.99
N LEU A 349 21.26 1.59 -13.51
CA LEU A 349 21.09 1.94 -14.91
C LEU A 349 21.62 3.36 -15.16
N ASN A 350 22.22 3.57 -16.33
CA ASN A 350 22.64 4.92 -16.72
C ASN A 350 21.42 5.67 -17.32
N PRO A 351 20.93 6.73 -16.65
CA PRO A 351 19.77 7.45 -17.11
C PRO A 351 19.98 8.24 -18.41
N GLU A 352 21.24 8.51 -18.80
CA GLU A 352 21.58 9.28 -20.00
C GLU A 352 21.55 8.45 -21.30
N VAL A 353 21.47 7.12 -21.17
CA VAL A 353 21.57 6.17 -22.29
C VAL A 353 20.40 5.21 -22.27
N TRP A 354 19.63 5.19 -23.35
CA TRP A 354 18.55 4.22 -23.52
C TRP A 354 19.08 2.77 -23.63
N PRO A 355 18.44 1.78 -23.01
CA PRO A 355 17.22 1.87 -22.22
C PRO A 355 17.49 2.16 -20.73
N VAL A 356 16.53 2.81 -20.06
CA VAL A 356 16.53 3.04 -18.62
C VAL A 356 15.60 2.03 -17.92
N PHE A 357 15.54 0.85 -18.48
CA PHE A 357 14.91 -0.36 -17.93
C PHE A 357 15.76 -1.57 -18.32
N ASP A 358 15.50 -2.72 -17.70
CA ASP A 358 16.10 -4.00 -18.11
C ASP A 358 15.06 -5.11 -17.99
N LEU A 359 14.89 -5.89 -19.05
CA LEU A 359 14.00 -7.03 -19.10
C LEU A 359 14.78 -8.23 -19.64
N GLN A 360 14.92 -9.27 -18.83
CA GLN A 360 15.69 -10.47 -19.15
C GLN A 360 14.89 -11.74 -18.81
N VAL A 361 15.23 -12.85 -19.45
CA VAL A 361 14.60 -14.16 -19.25
C VAL A 361 15.65 -15.19 -18.86
N GLY A 362 15.30 -16.07 -17.92
CA GLY A 362 16.10 -17.23 -17.54
C GLY A 362 15.33 -18.54 -17.71
N TYR A 363 15.90 -19.50 -18.41
CA TYR A 363 15.42 -20.85 -18.48
C TYR A 363 16.22 -21.71 -17.50
N VAL A 364 15.56 -22.25 -16.50
CA VAL A 364 16.17 -23.13 -15.49
C VAL A 364 15.70 -24.56 -15.75
N ASP A 365 16.63 -25.52 -15.79
CA ASP A 365 16.32 -26.90 -16.10
C ASP A 365 15.20 -27.46 -15.18
N GLY A 366 14.12 -27.95 -15.79
CA GLY A 366 12.98 -28.55 -15.08
C GLY A 366 12.07 -27.56 -14.33
N MET A 367 12.24 -26.25 -14.49
CA MET A 367 11.44 -25.21 -13.82
C MET A 367 10.74 -24.30 -14.83
N PRO A 368 9.69 -23.57 -14.41
CA PRO A 368 9.13 -22.48 -15.21
C PRO A 368 10.20 -21.43 -15.54
N ALA A 369 10.05 -20.76 -16.69
CA ALA A 369 10.94 -19.66 -17.04
C ALA A 369 10.83 -18.51 -16.02
N ARG A 370 11.97 -17.85 -15.80
CA ARG A 370 12.07 -16.65 -14.98
C ARG A 370 12.05 -15.42 -15.87
N LEU A 371 11.24 -14.44 -15.49
CA LEU A 371 11.27 -13.11 -16.10
C LEU A 371 11.75 -12.11 -15.03
N TRP A 372 12.83 -11.40 -15.35
CA TRP A 372 13.38 -10.36 -14.50
C TRP A 372 13.13 -8.99 -15.13
N LEU A 373 12.43 -8.14 -14.42
CA LEU A 373 12.14 -6.78 -14.85
C LEU A 373 12.72 -5.79 -13.84
N CYS A 374 13.58 -4.90 -14.33
CA CYS A 374 14.11 -3.76 -13.60
C CYS A 374 13.60 -2.47 -14.28
N LEU A 375 12.98 -1.59 -13.49
CA LEU A 375 12.48 -0.28 -13.93
C LEU A 375 13.10 0.80 -13.05
N ASP A 376 13.70 1.82 -13.64
CA ASP A 376 14.20 2.96 -12.89
C ASP A 376 13.04 3.90 -12.54
N ASN A 377 12.87 4.18 -11.24
CA ASN A 377 11.80 5.05 -10.76
C ASN A 377 11.98 6.51 -11.21
N LEU A 378 13.15 6.84 -11.73
CA LEU A 378 13.37 8.15 -12.37
C LEU A 378 12.40 8.39 -13.53
N LEU A 379 11.92 7.32 -14.20
CA LEU A 379 11.01 7.43 -15.34
C LEU A 379 9.61 6.87 -15.08
N LEU A 380 9.45 5.96 -14.12
CA LEU A 380 8.22 5.18 -13.95
C LEU A 380 7.90 4.97 -12.46
N ASP A 381 6.73 5.37 -12.04
CA ASP A 381 6.21 5.10 -10.69
C ASP A 381 5.64 3.67 -10.56
N GLY A 382 5.26 3.29 -9.32
CA GLY A 382 4.69 1.98 -9.03
C GLY A 382 3.38 1.70 -9.77
N LEU A 383 2.54 2.71 -10.01
CA LEU A 383 1.30 2.54 -10.78
C LEU A 383 1.60 2.37 -12.27
N SER A 384 2.60 3.07 -12.80
CA SER A 384 3.09 2.86 -14.18
C SER A 384 3.54 1.42 -14.40
N MET A 385 4.24 0.83 -13.43
CA MET A 385 4.60 -0.59 -13.49
C MET A 385 3.37 -1.48 -13.56
N GLN A 386 2.34 -1.19 -12.76
CA GLN A 386 1.10 -1.97 -12.77
C GLN A 386 0.41 -1.92 -14.13
N ILE A 387 0.31 -0.72 -14.72
CA ILE A 387 -0.24 -0.51 -16.07
C ILE A 387 0.57 -1.30 -17.10
N LEU A 388 1.89 -1.17 -17.06
CA LEU A 388 2.81 -1.83 -17.98
C LEU A 388 2.68 -3.36 -17.94
N LEU A 389 2.65 -3.96 -16.75
CA LEU A 389 2.49 -5.40 -16.57
C LEU A 389 1.12 -5.90 -17.04
N ALA A 390 0.07 -5.13 -16.81
CA ALA A 390 -1.28 -5.48 -17.27
C ALA A 390 -1.37 -5.44 -18.81
N GLU A 391 -0.80 -4.43 -19.44
CA GLU A 391 -0.75 -4.33 -20.89
C GLU A 391 0.17 -5.40 -21.52
N LEU A 392 1.27 -5.75 -20.85
CA LEU A 392 2.15 -6.85 -21.24
C LEU A 392 1.39 -8.19 -21.25
N GLU A 393 0.68 -8.48 -20.17
CA GLU A 393 -0.10 -9.71 -20.07
C GLU A 393 -1.24 -9.75 -21.09
N HIS A 394 -1.95 -8.63 -21.29
CA HIS A 394 -3.01 -8.51 -22.29
C HIS A 394 -2.45 -8.76 -23.71
N GLY A 395 -1.38 -8.05 -24.09
CA GLY A 395 -0.76 -8.19 -25.41
C GLY A 395 -0.18 -9.58 -25.66
N TYR A 396 0.36 -10.23 -24.61
CA TYR A 396 0.87 -11.59 -24.72
C TYR A 396 -0.25 -12.62 -24.95
N ARG A 397 -1.40 -12.48 -24.27
CA ARG A 397 -2.57 -13.37 -24.41
C ARG A 397 -3.33 -13.12 -25.70
N TYR A 398 -3.46 -11.85 -26.09
CA TYR A 398 -4.28 -11.41 -27.23
C TYR A 398 -3.47 -10.62 -28.24
N PRO A 399 -2.46 -11.23 -28.93
CA PRO A 399 -1.50 -10.52 -29.76
C PRO A 399 -2.12 -9.78 -30.97
N GLN A 400 -3.35 -10.12 -31.32
CA GLN A 400 -4.11 -9.47 -32.40
C GLN A 400 -4.93 -8.25 -31.94
N GLN A 401 -5.13 -8.09 -30.61
CA GLN A 401 -5.86 -6.96 -30.04
C GLN A 401 -4.86 -5.84 -29.70
N LEU A 402 -4.73 -4.91 -30.62
CA LEU A 402 -3.85 -3.74 -30.41
C LEU A 402 -4.54 -2.73 -29.47
N LEU A 403 -3.80 -2.27 -28.50
CA LEU A 403 -4.24 -1.16 -27.65
C LEU A 403 -4.26 0.15 -28.46
N PRO A 404 -5.24 1.06 -28.21
CA PRO A 404 -5.31 2.33 -28.90
C PRO A 404 -4.10 3.22 -28.59
N PRO A 405 -3.68 4.11 -29.50
CA PRO A 405 -2.58 5.03 -29.24
C PRO A 405 -2.92 6.00 -28.09
N LEU A 406 -1.88 6.51 -27.44
CA LEU A 406 -1.99 7.50 -26.37
C LEU A 406 -1.60 8.89 -26.94
N PRO A 407 -2.58 9.76 -27.21
CA PRO A 407 -2.29 11.12 -27.68
C PRO A 407 -1.69 12.01 -26.58
N VAL A 408 -2.03 11.77 -25.31
CA VAL A 408 -1.53 12.52 -24.16
C VAL A 408 -0.23 11.90 -23.66
N THR A 409 0.71 12.76 -23.29
CA THR A 409 2.03 12.36 -22.80
C THR A 409 2.27 12.80 -21.36
N PHE A 410 3.28 12.20 -20.69
CA PHE A 410 3.73 12.65 -19.38
C PHE A 410 4.29 14.08 -19.42
N ARG A 411 4.94 14.47 -20.55
CA ARG A 411 5.38 15.84 -20.77
C ARG A 411 4.19 16.82 -20.76
N ASP A 412 3.12 16.52 -21.52
CA ASP A 412 1.93 17.37 -21.56
C ASP A 412 1.32 17.52 -20.14
N TYR A 413 1.28 16.42 -19.36
CA TYR A 413 0.80 16.48 -17.99
C TYR A 413 1.63 17.45 -17.13
N LEU A 414 2.94 17.31 -17.13
CA LEU A 414 3.81 18.16 -16.31
C LEU A 414 3.79 19.62 -16.73
N GLN A 415 3.43 19.93 -17.96
CA GLN A 415 3.36 21.31 -18.46
C GLN A 415 2.02 22.02 -18.21
N GLN A 416 1.07 21.34 -17.54
CA GLN A 416 -0.19 22.00 -17.20
C GLN A 416 0.05 23.17 -16.23
N PRO A 417 -0.55 24.36 -16.46
CA PRO A 417 -0.35 25.53 -15.59
C PRO A 417 -0.66 25.25 -14.12
N SER A 418 -1.65 24.43 -13.83
CA SER A 418 -2.06 24.05 -12.47
C SER A 418 -1.00 23.19 -11.71
N LEU A 419 0.02 22.66 -12.41
CA LEU A 419 1.11 21.88 -11.83
C LEU A 419 2.42 22.65 -11.71
N GLN A 420 2.52 23.82 -12.37
CA GLN A 420 3.78 24.58 -12.43
C GLN A 420 4.12 25.31 -11.12
N SER A 421 3.10 25.68 -10.35
CA SER A 421 3.30 26.40 -9.08
C SER A 421 2.31 25.91 -8.03
N PRO A 422 2.77 25.66 -6.81
CA PRO A 422 1.89 25.34 -5.69
C PRO A 422 0.95 26.52 -5.38
N ASN A 423 -0.21 26.20 -4.81
CA ASN A 423 -1.13 27.19 -4.32
C ASN A 423 -0.48 28.03 -3.20
N PRO A 424 -0.56 29.37 -3.23
CA PRO A 424 -0.06 30.23 -2.17
C PRO A 424 -0.58 29.86 -0.77
N ASP A 425 -1.84 29.45 -0.66
CA ASP A 425 -2.45 29.01 0.60
C ASP A 425 -1.78 27.76 1.14
N SER A 426 -1.45 26.80 0.27
CA SER A 426 -0.72 25.59 0.63
C SER A 426 0.70 25.90 1.10
N LEU A 427 1.35 26.84 0.45
CA LEU A 427 2.69 27.29 0.88
C LEU A 427 2.64 27.94 2.26
N ALA A 428 1.67 28.85 2.49
CA ALA A 428 1.48 29.51 3.78
C ALA A 428 1.14 28.51 4.88
N TRP A 429 0.31 27.51 4.56
CA TRP A 429 -0.07 26.45 5.49
C TRP A 429 1.15 25.61 5.95
N TRP A 430 2.00 25.17 5.02
CA TRP A 430 3.24 24.46 5.38
C TRP A 430 4.22 25.33 6.13
N GLN A 431 4.38 26.60 5.74
CA GLN A 431 5.25 27.55 6.43
C GLN A 431 4.86 27.76 7.89
N ALA A 432 3.56 27.80 8.19
CA ALA A 432 3.04 27.95 9.55
C ALA A 432 3.36 26.74 10.44
N GLN A 433 3.58 25.56 9.86
CA GLN A 433 3.79 24.32 10.60
C GLN A 433 5.28 23.94 10.74
N LEU A 434 6.21 24.64 10.11
CA LEU A 434 7.63 24.25 10.10
C LEU A 434 8.23 24.05 11.49
N ASP A 435 7.79 24.82 12.49
CA ASP A 435 8.30 24.74 13.86
C ASP A 435 7.76 23.51 14.63
N ASP A 436 6.64 22.97 14.17
CA ASP A 436 5.92 21.87 14.83
C ASP A 436 6.22 20.50 14.18
N ILE A 437 7.07 20.46 13.14
CA ILE A 437 7.46 19.22 12.46
C ILE A 437 8.59 18.52 13.25
N PRO A 438 8.32 17.38 13.93
CA PRO A 438 9.36 16.62 14.61
C PRO A 438 10.41 16.07 13.63
N PRO A 439 11.60 15.68 14.11
CA PRO A 439 12.59 15.00 13.27
C PRO A 439 12.11 13.60 12.85
N ALA A 440 12.87 12.93 11.98
CA ALA A 440 12.65 11.53 11.64
C ALA A 440 12.80 10.61 12.86
N PRO A 441 12.24 9.37 12.85
CA PRO A 441 12.37 8.42 13.94
C PRO A 441 13.86 8.17 14.28
N ALA A 442 14.25 8.39 15.54
CA ALA A 442 15.60 8.16 16.03
C ALA A 442 15.84 6.67 16.32
N LEU A 443 15.91 5.86 15.27
CA LEU A 443 16.11 4.41 15.36
C LEU A 443 17.58 4.08 15.73
N PRO A 444 17.83 2.99 16.46
CA PRO A 444 19.18 2.52 16.74
C PRO A 444 19.89 2.14 15.43
N LEU A 445 21.03 2.76 15.16
CA LEU A 445 21.86 2.48 14.01
C LEU A 445 23.16 1.81 14.43
N ARG A 446 23.65 0.89 13.61
CA ARG A 446 24.95 0.24 13.76
C ARG A 446 26.10 1.14 13.38
N CYS A 447 25.90 1.96 12.34
CA CYS A 447 26.87 2.90 11.81
C CYS A 447 26.16 4.13 11.27
N LEU A 448 26.88 5.20 11.03
CA LEU A 448 26.32 6.40 10.39
C LEU A 448 26.04 6.11 8.90
N PRO A 449 25.02 6.74 8.31
CA PRO A 449 24.70 6.57 6.89
C PRO A 449 25.88 6.87 5.95
N GLN A 450 26.75 7.79 6.31
CA GLN A 450 27.96 8.17 5.58
C GLN A 450 29.06 7.10 5.61
N GLU A 451 29.01 6.19 6.59
CA GLU A 451 30.00 5.10 6.75
C GLU A 451 29.63 3.86 5.90
N VAL A 452 28.48 3.86 5.25
CA VAL A 452 28.05 2.77 4.38
C VAL A 452 28.56 3.02 2.96
N GLU A 453 29.65 2.36 2.57
CA GLU A 453 30.28 2.55 1.25
C GLU A 453 29.40 2.05 0.09
N THR A 454 28.74 0.91 0.29
CA THR A 454 27.87 0.31 -0.74
C THR A 454 26.55 -0.08 -0.11
N PRO A 455 25.50 0.74 -0.22
CA PRO A 455 24.20 0.40 0.31
C PRO A 455 23.63 -0.85 -0.37
N ARG A 456 23.23 -1.84 0.42
CA ARG A 456 22.54 -3.03 -0.02
C ARG A 456 21.21 -3.12 0.68
N PHE A 457 20.15 -3.19 -0.11
CA PHE A 457 18.80 -3.33 0.39
C PHE A 457 18.46 -4.79 0.62
N ALA A 458 17.74 -5.06 1.69
CA ALA A 458 17.13 -6.35 2.00
C ALA A 458 15.62 -6.18 2.13
N ARG A 459 14.86 -7.24 1.87
CA ARG A 459 13.40 -7.23 1.94
C ARG A 459 12.87 -8.23 2.94
N LEU A 460 11.92 -7.80 3.77
CA LEU A 460 11.03 -8.66 4.56
C LEU A 460 9.63 -8.58 3.98
N ASN A 461 8.97 -9.72 3.85
CA ASN A 461 7.61 -9.82 3.29
C ASN A 461 6.66 -10.37 4.34
N GLY A 462 5.44 -9.83 4.38
CA GLY A 462 4.37 -10.28 5.22
C GLY A 462 3.01 -10.22 4.53
N ALA A 463 2.05 -10.88 5.15
CA ALA A 463 0.67 -10.86 4.68
C ALA A 463 -0.29 -10.93 5.86
N LEU A 464 -1.47 -10.37 5.68
CA LEU A 464 -2.64 -10.60 6.51
C LEU A 464 -3.70 -11.24 5.62
N ASP A 465 -4.17 -12.44 6.00
CA ASP A 465 -5.14 -13.18 5.23
C ASP A 465 -6.44 -12.40 5.00
N SER A 466 -7.20 -12.81 3.98
CA SER A 466 -8.42 -12.12 3.56
C SER A 466 -9.45 -11.96 4.69
N THR A 467 -9.55 -12.94 5.58
CA THR A 467 -10.50 -12.91 6.71
C THR A 467 -10.13 -11.84 7.73
N ARG A 468 -8.86 -11.81 8.15
CA ARG A 468 -8.35 -10.81 9.11
C ARG A 468 -8.32 -9.42 8.48
N TRP A 469 -7.92 -9.32 7.23
CA TRP A 469 -7.91 -8.07 6.50
C TRP A 469 -9.30 -7.45 6.37
N HIS A 470 -10.29 -8.25 6.02
CA HIS A 470 -11.68 -7.80 5.96
C HIS A 470 -12.21 -7.33 7.33
N ARG A 471 -11.86 -8.06 8.38
CA ARG A 471 -12.21 -7.69 9.75
C ARG A 471 -11.56 -6.38 10.17
N LEU A 472 -10.29 -6.18 9.82
CA LEU A 472 -9.57 -4.94 10.11
C LEU A 472 -10.17 -3.75 9.36
N LYS A 473 -10.49 -3.92 8.07
CA LYS A 473 -11.18 -2.88 7.26
C LYS A 473 -12.52 -2.49 7.88
N LYS A 474 -13.31 -3.47 8.33
CA LYS A 474 -14.59 -3.21 8.99
C LYS A 474 -14.41 -2.42 10.28
N ARG A 475 -13.49 -2.84 11.16
CA ARG A 475 -13.21 -2.13 12.41
C ARG A 475 -12.69 -0.71 12.17
N ALA A 476 -11.86 -0.52 11.15
CA ALA A 476 -11.41 0.80 10.74
C ALA A 476 -12.60 1.70 10.40
N ALA A 477 -13.53 1.20 9.59
CA ALA A 477 -14.74 1.93 9.22
C ALA A 477 -15.63 2.25 10.43
N ASP A 478 -15.83 1.27 11.34
CA ASP A 478 -16.60 1.46 12.58
C ASP A 478 -15.96 2.53 13.49
N ALA A 479 -14.63 2.69 13.43
CA ALA A 479 -13.87 3.72 14.17
C ALA A 479 -13.64 5.02 13.37
N HIS A 480 -14.26 5.17 12.20
CA HIS A 480 -14.07 6.28 11.27
C HIS A 480 -12.59 6.47 10.83
N LEU A 481 -11.87 5.36 10.63
CA LEU A 481 -10.51 5.34 10.15
C LEU A 481 -10.41 4.71 8.76
N THR A 482 -9.50 5.21 7.94
CA THR A 482 -9.15 4.55 6.68
C THR A 482 -8.21 3.37 6.93
N PRO A 483 -8.23 2.33 6.09
CA PRO A 483 -7.27 1.24 6.18
C PRO A 483 -5.81 1.70 6.18
N SER A 484 -5.44 2.67 5.33
CA SER A 484 -4.10 3.26 5.29
C SER A 484 -3.71 3.92 6.62
N ALA A 485 -4.62 4.68 7.26
CA ALA A 485 -4.35 5.31 8.55
C ALA A 485 -4.17 4.27 9.66
N VAL A 486 -4.94 3.18 9.65
CA VAL A 486 -4.78 2.07 10.60
C VAL A 486 -3.40 1.42 10.45
N LEU A 487 -3.01 1.03 9.22
CA LEU A 487 -1.73 0.38 8.96
C LEU A 487 -0.54 1.27 9.30
N LEU A 488 -0.64 2.55 8.94
CA LEU A 488 0.36 3.56 9.29
C LEU A 488 0.47 3.77 10.80
N SER A 489 -0.65 3.78 11.53
CA SER A 489 -0.67 3.90 12.99
C SER A 489 -0.10 2.66 13.69
N VAL A 490 -0.38 1.46 13.17
CA VAL A 490 0.24 0.20 13.66
C VAL A 490 1.75 0.26 13.48
N TRP A 491 2.23 0.69 12.32
CA TRP A 491 3.65 0.82 12.06
C TRP A 491 4.31 1.90 12.94
N SER A 492 3.69 3.07 13.05
CA SER A 492 4.16 4.16 13.91
C SER A 492 4.25 3.75 15.38
N THR A 493 3.34 2.88 15.85
CA THR A 493 3.39 2.31 17.21
C THR A 493 4.65 1.48 17.42
N VAL A 494 5.01 0.62 16.46
CA VAL A 494 6.25 -0.16 16.51
C VAL A 494 7.47 0.75 16.45
N LEU A 495 7.49 1.72 15.52
CA LEU A 495 8.60 2.68 15.44
C LEU A 495 8.77 3.48 16.74
N SER A 496 7.67 3.92 17.40
CA SER A 496 7.72 4.62 18.68
C SER A 496 8.38 3.80 19.78
N ALA A 497 8.16 2.48 19.78
CA ALA A 497 8.79 1.59 20.77
C ALA A 497 10.30 1.44 20.57
N TRP A 498 10.81 1.69 19.37
CA TRP A 498 12.22 1.57 18.98
C TRP A 498 12.91 2.92 18.79
N SER A 499 12.17 4.00 18.71
CA SER A 499 12.74 5.35 18.58
C SER A 499 13.13 5.90 19.95
N ALA A 500 14.24 6.65 19.98
CA ALA A 500 14.64 7.38 21.19
C ALA A 500 13.66 8.50 21.54
N GLN A 501 12.88 8.96 20.58
CA GLN A 501 11.83 9.99 20.74
C GLN A 501 10.49 9.43 20.30
N PRO A 502 9.41 9.60 21.07
CA PRO A 502 8.10 9.07 20.72
C PRO A 502 7.43 9.81 19.55
N ASP A 503 7.73 11.12 19.42
CA ASP A 503 7.23 11.99 18.35
C ASP A 503 8.22 11.98 17.21
N PHE A 504 7.74 11.81 15.98
CA PHE A 504 8.59 11.83 14.79
C PHE A 504 7.78 12.11 13.53
N THR A 505 8.49 12.35 12.43
CA THR A 505 7.90 12.56 11.11
C THR A 505 8.27 11.43 10.16
N LEU A 506 7.27 10.93 9.45
CA LEU A 506 7.40 9.96 8.35
C LEU A 506 7.30 10.66 7.01
N ASN A 507 7.93 10.09 6.00
CA ASN A 507 7.82 10.52 4.64
C ASN A 507 6.85 9.57 3.89
N LEU A 508 5.76 10.10 3.36
CA LEU A 508 4.74 9.33 2.66
C LEU A 508 4.92 9.46 1.16
N THR A 509 4.93 8.33 0.47
CA THR A 509 4.87 8.28 -0.99
C THR A 509 3.43 8.43 -1.45
N LEU A 510 3.17 9.38 -2.34
CA LEU A 510 1.89 9.62 -2.98
C LEU A 510 2.01 9.35 -4.48
N PHE A 511 1.00 8.71 -5.06
CA PHE A 511 0.85 8.57 -6.51
C PHE A 511 -0.10 9.68 -7.00
N ASP A 512 0.41 10.92 -7.13
CA ASP A 512 -0.39 12.14 -7.37
C ASP A 512 -0.75 12.32 -8.86
N ARG A 513 -1.53 11.38 -9.41
CA ARG A 513 -2.09 11.49 -10.76
C ARG A 513 -3.36 12.34 -10.71
N ARG A 514 -3.21 13.64 -10.87
CA ARG A 514 -4.37 14.54 -10.92
C ARG A 514 -5.20 14.25 -12.17
N PRO A 515 -6.52 14.16 -12.05
CA PRO A 515 -7.40 13.75 -13.15
C PRO A 515 -7.63 14.88 -14.17
N LEU A 516 -6.56 15.50 -14.68
CA LEU A 516 -6.62 16.61 -15.63
C LEU A 516 -7.06 16.19 -17.04
N HIS A 517 -6.97 14.90 -17.36
CA HIS A 517 -7.42 14.32 -18.63
C HIS A 517 -7.85 12.87 -18.43
N PRO A 518 -8.87 12.34 -19.12
CA PRO A 518 -9.36 10.96 -18.95
C PRO A 518 -8.32 9.87 -19.15
N GLN A 519 -7.28 10.12 -19.93
CA GLN A 519 -6.21 9.14 -20.21
C GLN A 519 -5.01 9.20 -19.25
N ILE A 520 -5.01 10.06 -18.24
CA ILE A 520 -3.88 10.18 -17.30
C ILE A 520 -3.56 8.84 -16.61
N ASN A 521 -4.58 8.03 -16.31
CA ASN A 521 -4.39 6.71 -15.73
C ASN A 521 -3.94 5.62 -16.72
N GLN A 522 -3.72 5.97 -18.00
CA GLN A 522 -3.23 5.05 -19.02
C GLN A 522 -1.79 5.35 -19.44
N ILE A 523 -1.26 6.56 -19.16
CA ILE A 523 0.10 6.93 -19.51
C ILE A 523 1.08 6.51 -18.43
N LEU A 524 2.30 6.18 -18.85
CA LEU A 524 3.41 5.91 -17.93
C LEU A 524 4.16 7.21 -17.62
N GLY A 525 4.73 7.27 -16.41
CA GLY A 525 5.52 8.41 -15.93
C GLY A 525 5.83 8.26 -14.44
N ASP A 526 6.72 9.07 -13.90
CA ASP A 526 6.92 9.20 -12.47
C ASP A 526 6.01 10.31 -11.90
N PHE A 527 4.80 9.91 -11.50
CA PHE A 527 3.84 10.79 -10.84
C PHE A 527 4.02 10.79 -9.31
N THR A 528 5.14 10.27 -8.84
CA THR A 528 5.44 10.23 -7.42
C THR A 528 5.54 11.64 -6.85
N SER A 529 4.84 11.89 -5.77
CA SER A 529 5.02 13.01 -4.87
C SER A 529 5.32 12.50 -3.47
N LEU A 530 5.89 13.35 -2.65
CA LEU A 530 6.23 13.04 -1.26
C LEU A 530 5.53 14.02 -0.32
N MET A 531 5.08 13.52 0.84
CA MET A 531 4.40 14.31 1.86
C MET A 531 4.91 13.94 3.25
N LEU A 532 5.25 14.94 4.07
CA LEU A 532 5.60 14.71 5.46
C LEU A 532 4.34 14.50 6.32
N LEU A 533 4.42 13.57 7.27
CA LEU A 533 3.35 13.33 8.22
C LEU A 533 3.92 13.09 9.62
N SER A 534 3.58 13.98 10.54
CA SER A 534 4.03 13.90 11.93
C SER A 534 3.17 12.92 12.73
N TRP A 535 3.84 12.07 13.50
CA TRP A 535 3.26 11.16 14.46
C TRP A 535 3.44 11.71 15.89
N HIS A 536 2.35 11.77 16.64
CA HIS A 536 2.34 12.11 18.06
C HIS A 536 1.50 11.08 18.80
N PRO A 537 2.09 10.32 19.72
CA PRO A 537 1.35 9.36 20.52
C PRO A 537 0.35 10.05 21.46
N GLY A 538 -0.89 9.54 21.48
CA GLY A 538 -1.95 9.99 22.38
C GLY A 538 -2.14 9.04 23.56
N GLU A 539 -3.22 9.24 24.32
CA GLU A 539 -3.55 8.44 25.51
C GLU A 539 -3.86 6.97 25.17
N SER A 540 -4.43 6.70 24.00
CA SER A 540 -4.71 5.36 23.49
C SER A 540 -4.26 5.23 22.02
N TRP A 541 -4.18 3.99 21.56
CA TRP A 541 -3.87 3.73 20.16
C TRP A 541 -4.92 4.35 19.21
N LEU A 542 -6.21 4.18 19.57
CA LEU A 542 -7.30 4.73 18.74
C LEU A 542 -7.23 6.26 18.65
N HIS A 543 -6.99 6.94 19.78
CA HIS A 543 -6.83 8.40 19.78
C HIS A 543 -5.64 8.84 18.91
N SER A 544 -4.52 8.12 18.97
CA SER A 544 -3.34 8.38 18.14
C SER A 544 -3.65 8.20 16.65
N ALA A 545 -4.38 7.12 16.30
CA ALA A 545 -4.75 6.81 14.92
C ALA A 545 -5.74 7.86 14.35
N GLN A 546 -6.72 8.29 15.13
CA GLN A 546 -7.67 9.35 14.74
C GLN A 546 -6.96 10.69 14.53
N SER A 547 -6.05 11.05 15.43
CA SER A 547 -5.23 12.26 15.33
C SER A 547 -4.31 12.21 14.09
N LEU A 548 -3.70 11.04 13.80
CA LEU A 548 -2.90 10.83 12.60
C LEU A 548 -3.74 11.00 11.33
N GLN A 549 -4.93 10.38 11.28
CA GLN A 549 -5.82 10.50 10.13
C GLN A 549 -6.25 11.94 9.88
N GLN A 550 -6.56 12.68 10.94
CA GLN A 550 -6.93 14.09 10.80
C GLN A 550 -5.79 14.90 10.16
N ARG A 551 -4.54 14.71 10.64
CA ARG A 551 -3.36 15.36 10.01
C ARG A 551 -3.15 14.88 8.58
N LEU A 552 -3.27 13.58 8.32
CA LEU A 552 -3.15 13.03 6.97
C LEU A 552 -4.14 13.72 6.01
N SER A 553 -5.40 13.88 6.43
CA SER A 553 -6.43 14.56 5.63
C SER A 553 -6.09 16.03 5.38
N GLN A 554 -5.60 16.75 6.40
CA GLN A 554 -5.16 18.14 6.27
C GLN A 554 -3.98 18.27 5.32
N ASN A 555 -2.94 17.44 5.49
CA ASN A 555 -1.74 17.47 4.65
C ASN A 555 -2.08 17.13 3.19
N LEU A 556 -3.00 16.19 2.94
CA LEU A 556 -3.45 15.83 1.60
C LEU A 556 -4.16 16.99 0.87
N ASN A 557 -4.83 17.91 1.59
CA ASN A 557 -5.39 19.12 0.98
C ASN A 557 -4.32 20.08 0.46
N HIS A 558 -3.09 19.98 1.00
CA HIS A 558 -1.95 20.84 0.66
C HIS A 558 -0.79 20.04 0.03
N ARG A 559 -1.12 18.90 -0.65
CA ARG A 559 -0.13 17.99 -1.27
C ARG A 559 0.56 18.54 -2.51
N ASP A 560 0.08 19.67 -3.02
CA ASP A 560 0.72 20.39 -4.11
C ASP A 560 2.08 21.01 -3.73
N VAL A 561 2.38 21.10 -2.43
CA VAL A 561 3.72 21.40 -1.91
C VAL A 561 4.42 20.09 -1.57
N SER A 562 5.47 19.75 -2.32
CA SER A 562 6.21 18.50 -2.11
C SER A 562 6.98 18.49 -0.79
N ALA A 563 7.13 17.31 -0.16
CA ALA A 563 7.95 17.13 1.04
C ALA A 563 9.40 17.62 0.83
N ILE A 564 9.94 17.50 -0.38
CA ILE A 564 11.29 17.96 -0.70
C ILE A 564 11.41 19.46 -0.49
N ARG A 565 10.40 20.22 -0.89
CA ARG A 565 10.35 21.67 -0.66
C ARG A 565 10.23 22.00 0.84
N VAL A 566 9.39 21.26 1.56
CA VAL A 566 9.23 21.42 3.03
C VAL A 566 10.54 21.10 3.74
N MET A 567 11.23 20.01 3.40
CA MET A 567 12.53 19.64 3.98
C MET A 567 13.61 20.69 3.72
N ARG A 568 13.62 21.33 2.53
CA ARG A 568 14.53 22.47 2.24
C ARG A 568 14.25 23.65 3.15
N GLN A 569 12.99 24.02 3.34
CA GLN A 569 12.61 25.10 4.25
C GLN A 569 12.95 24.79 5.72
N LEU A 570 12.77 23.53 6.14
CA LEU A 570 13.20 23.07 7.46
C LEU A 570 14.73 23.19 7.62
N ALA A 571 15.50 22.77 6.62
CA ALA A 571 16.95 22.86 6.64
C ALA A 571 17.42 24.33 6.75
N GLN A 572 16.84 25.23 5.98
CA GLN A 572 17.10 26.68 6.06
C GLN A 572 16.80 27.24 7.46
N ARG A 573 15.61 26.91 8.01
CA ARG A 573 15.17 27.41 9.32
C ARG A 573 16.03 26.90 10.46
N GLN A 574 16.52 25.66 10.37
CA GLN A 574 17.41 25.04 11.36
C GLN A 574 18.89 25.37 11.13
N ASN A 575 19.21 26.07 10.05
CA ASN A 575 20.58 26.38 9.61
C ASN A 575 21.45 25.11 9.50
N VAL A 576 20.91 24.06 8.88
CA VAL A 576 21.61 22.79 8.62
C VAL A 576 21.61 22.49 7.11
N PRO A 577 22.59 21.70 6.62
CA PRO A 577 22.70 21.41 5.18
C PRO A 577 21.49 20.64 4.62
N ALA A 578 20.91 19.74 5.42
CA ALA A 578 19.75 18.94 5.05
C ALA A 578 19.03 18.42 6.30
N VAL A 579 17.73 18.24 6.19
CA VAL A 579 16.90 17.55 7.19
C VAL A 579 16.44 16.23 6.57
N PRO A 580 17.09 15.09 6.88
CA PRO A 580 16.72 13.81 6.28
C PRO A 580 15.44 13.26 6.87
N MET A 581 14.56 12.73 6.02
CA MET A 581 13.34 11.99 6.39
C MET A 581 13.39 10.58 5.75
N PRO A 582 14.27 9.69 6.27
CA PRO A 582 14.67 8.48 5.57
C PRO A 582 13.77 7.26 5.83
N VAL A 583 12.70 7.42 6.61
CA VAL A 583 11.73 6.38 6.92
C VAL A 583 10.46 6.66 6.12
N VAL A 584 10.17 5.78 5.18
CA VAL A 584 9.18 5.99 4.13
C VAL A 584 8.02 5.02 4.29
N PHE A 585 6.81 5.50 4.03
CA PHE A 585 5.61 4.68 3.97
C PHE A 585 4.94 4.85 2.60
N THR A 586 4.71 3.73 1.92
CA THR A 586 4.11 3.70 0.59
C THR A 586 2.83 2.86 0.61
N SER A 587 1.68 3.50 0.37
CA SER A 587 0.38 2.81 0.26
C SER A 587 -0.04 2.70 -1.20
N ALA A 588 -0.20 1.47 -1.67
CA ALA A 588 -0.78 1.13 -2.96
C ALA A 588 -2.14 0.42 -2.80
N LEU A 589 -2.85 0.68 -1.69
CA LEU A 589 -4.23 0.22 -1.51
C LEU A 589 -5.15 0.91 -2.54
N GLY A 590 -6.18 0.19 -3.00
CA GLY A 590 -7.14 0.69 -3.98
C GLY A 590 -6.72 0.52 -5.44
N PHE A 591 -5.49 0.09 -5.73
CA PHE A 591 -5.05 -0.17 -7.12
C PHE A 591 -5.70 -1.41 -7.74
N GLU A 592 -6.18 -2.38 -6.94
CA GLU A 592 -6.87 -3.58 -7.44
C GLU A 592 -8.28 -3.31 -8.00
N GLN A 593 -8.89 -2.19 -7.64
CA GLN A 593 -10.27 -1.89 -8.05
C GLN A 593 -10.40 -1.52 -9.53
N ASP A 594 -9.31 -1.14 -10.20
CA ASP A 594 -9.28 -1.08 -11.65
C ASP A 594 -9.28 -2.52 -12.21
N ASN A 595 -10.45 -2.99 -12.62
CA ASN A 595 -10.75 -4.37 -13.10
C ASN A 595 -9.77 -4.95 -14.15
N PHE A 596 -8.90 -4.11 -14.71
CA PHE A 596 -7.87 -4.49 -15.66
C PHE A 596 -6.66 -5.18 -14.99
N LEU A 597 -6.44 -4.95 -13.69
CA LEU A 597 -5.27 -5.44 -12.95
C LEU A 597 -5.55 -6.73 -12.15
N ALA A 598 -6.81 -7.02 -11.86
CA ALA A 598 -7.24 -8.07 -10.92
C ALA A 598 -7.10 -9.52 -11.44
N ARG A 599 -6.70 -9.74 -12.70
CA ARG A 599 -6.62 -11.09 -13.30
C ARG A 599 -5.25 -11.39 -13.92
N ARG A 600 -4.19 -11.26 -13.15
CA ARG A 600 -2.85 -11.67 -13.58
C ARG A 600 -2.66 -13.17 -13.32
N ASN A 601 -2.76 -13.97 -14.36
CA ASN A 601 -2.52 -15.42 -14.29
C ASN A 601 -1.29 -15.87 -15.10
N LEU A 602 -0.66 -14.97 -15.87
CA LEU A 602 0.51 -15.28 -16.67
C LEU A 602 1.81 -15.02 -15.87
N LEU A 603 1.90 -13.84 -15.31
CA LEU A 603 3.07 -13.39 -14.54
C LEU A 603 2.85 -13.71 -13.05
N LYS A 604 3.43 -14.81 -12.57
CA LYS A 604 3.37 -15.16 -11.16
C LYS A 604 4.54 -14.51 -10.41
N PRO A 605 4.31 -13.52 -9.54
CA PRO A 605 5.39 -12.87 -8.82
C PRO A 605 6.07 -13.86 -7.85
N VAL A 606 7.39 -13.86 -7.85
CA VAL A 606 8.22 -14.73 -7.00
C VAL A 606 9.00 -13.92 -5.98
N TRP A 607 9.60 -12.83 -6.44
CA TRP A 607 10.46 -12.00 -5.61
C TRP A 607 10.53 -10.58 -6.17
N GLY A 608 10.86 -9.63 -5.30
CA GLY A 608 11.07 -8.26 -5.74
C GLY A 608 11.79 -7.46 -4.66
N ILE A 609 12.33 -6.30 -5.04
CA ILE A 609 12.95 -5.34 -4.15
C ILE A 609 12.80 -3.94 -4.74
N SER A 610 12.61 -2.96 -3.86
CA SER A 610 12.67 -1.55 -4.21
C SER A 610 13.89 -0.92 -3.53
N GLN A 611 14.58 -0.05 -4.26
CA GLN A 611 15.72 0.70 -3.74
C GLN A 611 15.49 2.17 -4.01
N THR A 612 15.80 3.01 -3.03
CA THR A 612 15.76 4.45 -3.17
C THR A 612 16.94 5.05 -2.43
N PRO A 613 17.77 5.89 -3.09
CA PRO A 613 18.88 6.56 -2.43
C PRO A 613 18.41 7.32 -1.18
N GLN A 614 19.23 7.33 -0.12
CA GLN A 614 18.98 8.05 1.14
C GLN A 614 17.82 7.53 2.00
N VAL A 615 17.09 6.53 1.55
CA VAL A 615 16.04 5.84 2.34
C VAL A 615 16.69 4.74 3.17
N TRP A 616 16.35 4.69 4.47
CA TRP A 616 16.83 3.66 5.40
C TRP A 616 15.89 2.48 5.47
N LEU A 617 14.59 2.79 5.50
CA LEU A 617 13.51 1.83 5.66
C LEU A 617 12.27 2.34 4.91
N ASP A 618 11.77 1.54 3.99
CA ASP A 618 10.52 1.76 3.24
C ASP A 618 9.52 0.67 3.56
N HIS A 619 8.36 1.04 4.09
CA HIS A 619 7.24 0.15 4.34
C HIS A 619 6.18 0.32 3.26
N GLN A 620 6.04 -0.69 2.43
CA GLN A 620 5.09 -0.71 1.31
C GLN A 620 3.93 -1.65 1.62
N ILE A 621 2.71 -1.19 1.34
CA ILE A 621 1.47 -1.96 1.51
C ILE A 621 0.65 -1.98 0.22
N TYR A 622 0.06 -3.12 -0.08
CA TYR A 622 -0.83 -3.31 -1.22
C TYR A 622 -1.81 -4.45 -0.97
N GLU A 623 -2.90 -4.47 -1.72
CA GLU A 623 -3.88 -5.56 -1.69
C GLU A 623 -3.66 -6.50 -2.88
N SER A 624 -3.77 -7.81 -2.66
CA SER A 624 -3.67 -8.80 -3.71
C SER A 624 -4.54 -10.01 -3.39
N GLU A 625 -5.43 -10.39 -4.30
CA GLU A 625 -6.37 -11.53 -4.15
C GLU A 625 -7.22 -11.43 -2.86
N GLY A 626 -7.56 -10.19 -2.45
CA GLY A 626 -8.32 -9.93 -1.23
C GLY A 626 -7.52 -10.04 0.07
N GLU A 627 -6.21 -10.27 0.02
CA GLU A 627 -5.29 -10.27 1.15
C GLU A 627 -4.51 -8.95 1.21
N LEU A 628 -4.18 -8.50 2.41
CA LEU A 628 -3.18 -7.45 2.57
C LEU A 628 -1.80 -8.06 2.42
N ARG A 629 -1.00 -7.50 1.52
CA ARG A 629 0.42 -7.79 1.36
C ARG A 629 1.23 -6.57 1.76
N PHE A 630 2.38 -6.81 2.39
CA PHE A 630 3.28 -5.73 2.77
C PHE A 630 4.72 -6.20 2.78
N ASN A 631 5.61 -5.25 2.54
CA ASN A 631 7.05 -5.50 2.61
C ASN A 631 7.79 -4.31 3.21
N TRP A 632 8.91 -4.60 3.83
CA TRP A 632 9.88 -3.64 4.30
C TRP A 632 11.17 -3.80 3.51
N ASP A 633 11.56 -2.74 2.79
CA ASP A 633 12.86 -2.64 2.15
C ASP A 633 13.77 -1.78 3.00
N PHE A 634 14.96 -2.25 3.34
CA PHE A 634 15.84 -1.54 4.25
C PHE A 634 17.32 -1.76 3.93
N VAL A 635 18.15 -0.78 4.28
CA VAL A 635 19.61 -0.87 4.13
C VAL A 635 20.16 -1.74 5.26
N ALA A 636 20.49 -3.00 4.97
CA ALA A 636 20.86 -4.01 5.97
C ALA A 636 22.11 -3.63 6.79
N ALA A 637 23.09 -2.95 6.15
CA ALA A 637 24.33 -2.55 6.83
C ALA A 637 24.11 -1.46 7.89
N LEU A 638 23.04 -0.71 7.81
CA LEU A 638 22.77 0.46 8.66
C LEU A 638 22.26 0.06 10.04
N PHE A 639 21.57 -1.08 10.17
CA PHE A 639 20.92 -1.51 11.39
C PHE A 639 21.71 -2.62 12.10
N PRO A 640 21.64 -2.70 13.44
CA PRO A 640 22.10 -3.88 14.18
C PRO A 640 21.45 -5.16 13.68
N ALA A 641 22.21 -6.25 13.61
CA ALA A 641 21.73 -7.54 13.11
C ALA A 641 20.47 -8.01 13.86
N GLY A 642 19.45 -8.44 13.12
CA GLY A 642 18.18 -8.92 13.65
C GLY A 642 17.27 -7.85 14.25
N GLN A 643 17.62 -6.56 14.17
CA GLN A 643 16.77 -5.49 14.71
C GLN A 643 15.53 -5.27 13.85
N VAL A 644 15.71 -5.11 12.53
CA VAL A 644 14.59 -4.83 11.61
C VAL A 644 13.67 -6.04 11.55
N GLU A 645 14.21 -7.26 11.62
CA GLU A 645 13.43 -8.49 11.68
C GLU A 645 12.54 -8.53 12.93
N ARG A 646 13.07 -8.17 14.11
CA ARG A 646 12.27 -8.09 15.35
C ARG A 646 11.18 -7.00 15.27
N GLN A 647 11.49 -5.85 14.69
CA GLN A 647 10.50 -4.79 14.46
C GLN A 647 9.39 -5.28 13.53
N PHE A 648 9.77 -6.00 12.48
CA PHE A 648 8.82 -6.58 11.52
C PHE A 648 7.93 -7.65 12.16
N GLU A 649 8.50 -8.54 12.98
CA GLU A 649 7.75 -9.53 13.76
C GLU A 649 6.74 -8.85 14.72
N GLN A 650 7.16 -7.78 15.41
CA GLN A 650 6.27 -6.99 16.28
C GLN A 650 5.15 -6.32 15.47
N TYR A 651 5.46 -5.79 14.28
CA TYR A 651 4.45 -5.24 13.39
C TYR A 651 3.43 -6.30 12.98
N CYS A 652 3.87 -7.46 12.54
CA CYS A 652 2.99 -8.59 12.18
C CYS A 652 2.11 -9.03 13.35
N ALA A 653 2.70 -9.17 14.55
CA ALA A 653 1.98 -9.56 15.76
C ALA A 653 0.93 -8.50 16.15
N LEU A 654 1.29 -7.22 16.14
CA LEU A 654 0.38 -6.13 16.45
C LEU A 654 -0.75 -6.04 15.43
N LEU A 655 -0.44 -6.15 14.14
CA LEU A 655 -1.42 -6.13 13.06
C LEU A 655 -2.46 -7.25 13.21
N ASN A 656 -2.00 -8.48 13.49
CA ASN A 656 -2.89 -9.61 13.78
C ASN A 656 -3.77 -9.33 15.01
N ARG A 657 -3.19 -8.81 16.10
CA ARG A 657 -3.94 -8.46 17.32
C ARG A 657 -5.01 -7.40 17.02
N MET A 658 -4.69 -6.36 16.27
CA MET A 658 -5.66 -5.30 15.90
C MET A 658 -6.79 -5.84 15.03
N ALA A 659 -6.52 -6.85 14.21
CA ALA A 659 -7.53 -7.53 13.42
C ALA A 659 -8.42 -8.48 14.25
N GLU A 660 -7.93 -9.04 15.36
CA GLU A 660 -8.64 -10.05 16.16
C GLU A 660 -9.30 -9.47 17.43
N ASP A 661 -8.66 -8.50 18.08
CA ASP A 661 -9.06 -7.98 19.38
C ASP A 661 -9.36 -6.47 19.31
N GLU A 662 -10.63 -6.11 19.48
CA GLU A 662 -11.07 -4.71 19.50
C GLU A 662 -10.64 -3.98 20.77
N SER A 663 -10.50 -4.68 21.90
CA SER A 663 -10.06 -4.08 23.15
C SER A 663 -8.66 -3.49 23.06
N GLY A 664 -7.82 -4.04 22.18
CA GLY A 664 -6.48 -3.54 21.89
C GLY A 664 -6.46 -2.09 21.37
N TRP A 665 -7.53 -1.65 20.72
CA TRP A 665 -7.62 -0.29 20.17
C TRP A 665 -7.68 0.81 21.24
N GLN A 666 -8.18 0.48 22.42
CA GLN A 666 -8.30 1.41 23.56
C GLN A 666 -7.05 1.43 24.46
N LEU A 667 -6.09 0.55 24.21
CA LEU A 667 -4.91 0.45 25.05
C LEU A 667 -3.89 1.57 24.73
N PRO A 668 -3.11 2.00 25.75
CA PRO A 668 -1.93 2.83 25.51
C PRO A 668 -0.91 2.10 24.65
N LEU A 669 -0.14 2.85 23.85
CA LEU A 669 0.86 2.27 22.93
C LEU A 669 1.86 1.35 23.64
N ALA A 670 2.35 1.75 24.83
CA ALA A 670 3.30 0.96 25.62
C ALA A 670 2.75 -0.39 26.11
N ALA A 671 1.42 -0.56 26.17
CA ALA A 671 0.76 -1.84 26.51
C ALA A 671 0.63 -2.74 25.27
N LEU A 672 0.68 -2.17 24.07
CA LEU A 672 0.64 -2.88 22.80
C LEU A 672 2.04 -3.33 22.39
N VAL A 673 3.00 -2.40 22.38
CA VAL A 673 4.42 -2.66 22.11
C VAL A 673 5.24 -1.96 23.20
N PRO A 674 5.82 -2.72 24.14
CA PRO A 674 6.64 -2.14 25.19
C PRO A 674 7.87 -1.42 24.62
N PRO A 675 8.23 -0.23 25.14
CA PRO A 675 9.42 0.49 24.72
C PRO A 675 10.68 -0.36 24.90
N VAL A 676 11.50 -0.40 23.87
CA VAL A 676 12.78 -1.12 23.90
C VAL A 676 13.82 -0.26 24.62
N LYS A 677 14.35 -0.78 25.72
CA LYS A 677 15.47 -0.11 26.41
C LYS A 677 16.70 -0.19 25.53
N HIS A 678 17.10 0.91 24.95
CA HIS A 678 18.37 0.99 24.23
C HIS A 678 19.49 0.99 25.26
N ALA A 679 20.28 -0.07 25.30
CA ALA A 679 21.56 -0.05 25.99
C ALA A 679 22.43 1.01 25.29
N GLY A 680 22.75 2.09 25.98
CA GLY A 680 23.37 3.33 25.52
C GLY A 680 24.56 3.24 24.56
N GLN A 681 24.26 2.92 23.32
CA GLN A 681 25.23 2.97 22.22
C GLN A 681 24.57 3.58 20.99
N CYS A 682 24.76 4.84 20.83
CA CYS A 682 24.54 5.74 19.68
C CYS A 682 23.55 6.90 19.82
N ALA A 683 22.70 6.97 20.86
CA ALA A 683 21.85 8.15 21.05
C ALA A 683 22.63 9.45 21.38
N GLU A 684 23.91 9.35 21.73
CA GLU A 684 24.79 10.51 21.98
C GLU A 684 25.67 10.92 20.78
N ARG A 685 25.57 10.19 19.66
CA ARG A 685 26.15 10.66 18.40
C ARG A 685 25.07 11.30 17.52
N SER A 686 24.34 12.27 18.04
CA SER A 686 23.91 13.39 17.22
C SER A 686 25.15 13.84 16.46
N PRO A 687 25.08 14.17 15.16
CA PRO A 687 26.22 14.77 14.51
C PRO A 687 26.65 15.91 15.46
N ARG A 688 27.78 15.71 16.12
CA ARG A 688 28.40 16.84 16.81
C ARG A 688 28.44 17.87 15.72
N VAL A 689 27.64 18.93 15.87
CA VAL A 689 28.00 20.22 15.30
C VAL A 689 29.50 20.28 15.54
N CYS A 690 30.29 20.18 14.45
CA CYS A 690 31.71 20.32 14.55
C CYS A 690 31.89 21.52 15.47
N PRO A 691 32.70 21.42 16.56
CA PRO A 691 32.93 22.56 17.37
C PRO A 691 33.36 23.63 16.39
N GLU A 692 32.73 24.80 16.44
CA GLU A 692 33.24 26.01 15.79
C GLU A 692 34.76 25.96 15.96
N HIS A 693 35.46 25.48 14.95
CA HIS A 693 36.83 25.85 14.79
C HIS A 693 36.75 27.34 14.54
N SER A 694 36.92 28.12 15.60
CA SER A 694 37.35 29.53 15.53
C SER A 694 38.71 29.53 14.83
N GLN A 695 38.69 29.18 13.53
CA GLN A 695 39.83 29.50 12.66
C GLN A 695 39.73 30.98 12.35
N PRO A 696 40.82 31.71 12.37
CA PRO A 696 40.79 33.12 11.98
C PRO A 696 40.15 33.22 10.60
N HIS A 697 39.10 34.05 10.48
CA HIS A 697 38.49 34.39 9.22
C HIS A 697 39.58 34.89 8.26
N ILE A 698 40.01 34.03 7.36
CA ILE A 698 40.76 34.46 6.16
C ILE A 698 39.64 34.90 5.22
N ALA A 699 39.50 36.20 5.02
CA ALA A 699 38.52 36.77 4.12
C ALA A 699 38.70 36.10 2.75
N ALA A 700 37.62 35.54 2.19
CA ALA A 700 37.62 35.00 0.86
C ALA A 700 38.11 36.04 -0.14
N ASP A 701 38.88 35.62 -1.11
CA ASP A 701 39.30 36.47 -2.22
C ASP A 701 38.03 36.86 -3.03
N GLU A 702 37.81 38.17 -3.18
CA GLU A 702 36.68 38.69 -3.96
C GLU A 702 36.59 38.08 -5.37
N SER A 703 37.75 37.65 -5.91
CA SER A 703 37.80 36.98 -7.21
C SER A 703 37.12 35.60 -7.20
N THR A 704 37.25 34.82 -6.10
CA THR A 704 36.60 33.51 -5.93
C THR A 704 35.08 33.66 -5.79
N VAL A 705 34.62 34.64 -5.02
CA VAL A 705 33.21 34.97 -4.88
C VAL A 705 32.59 35.34 -6.24
N SER A 706 33.29 36.22 -7.01
CA SER A 706 32.84 36.63 -8.33
C SER A 706 32.74 35.44 -9.30
N LEU A 707 33.73 34.54 -9.30
CA LEU A 707 33.76 33.36 -10.13
C LEU A 707 32.59 32.42 -9.82
N ILE A 708 32.25 32.20 -8.52
CA ILE A 708 31.12 31.39 -8.11
C ILE A 708 29.81 32.04 -8.55
N CYS A 709 29.65 33.37 -8.43
CA CYS A 709 28.48 34.10 -8.91
C CYS A 709 28.31 34.03 -10.43
N ASP A 710 29.42 34.11 -11.19
CA ASP A 710 29.38 34.01 -12.64
C ASP A 710 29.03 32.58 -13.10
N ALA A 711 29.63 31.58 -12.46
CA ALA A 711 29.28 30.16 -12.70
C ALA A 711 27.81 29.85 -12.35
N PHE A 712 27.29 30.43 -11.27
CA PHE A 712 25.90 30.33 -10.91
C PHE A 712 24.99 30.93 -11.99
N ARG A 713 25.30 32.13 -12.47
CA ARG A 713 24.54 32.78 -13.55
C ARG A 713 24.56 31.96 -14.84
N GLU A 714 25.68 31.33 -15.17
CA GLU A 714 25.77 30.43 -16.34
C GLU A 714 24.86 29.23 -16.22
N VAL A 715 24.72 28.63 -15.02
CA VAL A 715 23.95 27.42 -14.77
C VAL A 715 22.46 27.71 -14.55
N VAL A 716 22.14 28.78 -13.81
CA VAL A 716 20.75 29.07 -13.38
C VAL A 716 20.07 30.07 -14.31
N GLY A 717 20.85 30.94 -14.96
CA GLY A 717 20.32 32.02 -15.79
C GLY A 717 20.00 33.30 -14.98
N GLU A 718 20.02 33.22 -13.65
CA GLU A 718 19.73 34.31 -12.73
C GLU A 718 21.03 34.73 -12.01
N SER A 719 21.08 35.97 -11.51
CA SER A 719 22.22 36.44 -10.73
C SER A 719 21.98 36.18 -9.24
N VAL A 720 23.04 35.76 -8.54
CA VAL A 720 23.04 35.56 -7.10
C VAL A 720 23.96 36.62 -6.43
N THR A 721 23.52 37.14 -5.30
CA THR A 721 24.37 38.01 -4.49
C THR A 721 25.33 37.22 -3.60
N PRO A 722 26.49 37.74 -3.16
CA PRO A 722 27.45 36.98 -2.38
C PRO A 722 26.93 36.29 -1.12
N ALA A 723 25.98 36.94 -0.41
CA ALA A 723 25.40 36.40 0.82
C ALA A 723 24.09 35.62 0.61
N GLU A 724 23.54 35.66 -0.59
CA GLU A 724 22.28 35.04 -0.91
C GLU A 724 22.43 33.53 -1.08
N ASN A 725 21.44 32.80 -0.55
CA ASN A 725 21.41 31.34 -0.69
C ASN A 725 21.11 30.94 -2.15
N PHE A 726 21.87 29.99 -2.70
CA PHE A 726 21.69 29.49 -4.07
C PHE A 726 20.26 29.09 -4.38
N PHE A 727 19.58 28.47 -3.42
CA PHE A 727 18.19 28.04 -3.59
C PHE A 727 17.19 29.21 -3.58
N GLU A 728 17.49 30.27 -2.80
CA GLU A 728 16.67 31.48 -2.79
C GLU A 728 16.84 32.27 -4.08
N ALA A 729 18.04 32.24 -4.66
CA ALA A 729 18.35 32.80 -5.97
C ALA A 729 17.84 31.92 -7.15
N GLY A 730 16.98 30.93 -6.89
CA GLY A 730 16.30 30.13 -7.90
C GLY A 730 17.00 28.83 -8.33
N ALA A 731 18.14 28.45 -7.70
CA ALA A 731 18.77 27.18 -8.02
C ALA A 731 17.94 25.98 -7.54
N THR A 732 17.90 24.94 -8.36
CA THR A 732 17.47 23.60 -7.98
C THR A 732 18.64 22.76 -7.49
N SER A 733 18.38 21.61 -6.85
CA SER A 733 19.45 20.68 -6.46
C SER A 733 20.28 20.22 -7.66
N LEU A 734 19.67 20.14 -8.84
CA LEU A 734 20.32 19.78 -10.08
C LEU A 734 21.23 20.92 -10.59
N ASN A 735 20.80 22.16 -10.46
CA ASN A 735 21.64 23.30 -10.79
C ASN A 735 22.92 23.30 -9.94
N LEU A 736 22.84 22.86 -8.66
CA LEU A 736 24.03 22.71 -7.82
C LEU A 736 24.97 21.58 -8.32
N VAL A 737 24.40 20.49 -8.87
CA VAL A 737 25.25 19.46 -9.52
C VAL A 737 25.97 20.02 -10.74
N GLN A 738 25.30 20.80 -11.58
CA GLN A 738 25.90 21.46 -12.75
C GLN A 738 26.93 22.51 -12.32
N LEU A 739 26.62 23.31 -11.32
CA LEU A 739 27.53 24.29 -10.72
C LEU A 739 28.77 23.60 -10.17
N HIS A 740 28.63 22.47 -9.47
CA HIS A 740 29.74 21.66 -8.97
C HIS A 740 30.69 21.24 -10.11
N VAL A 741 30.14 20.66 -11.19
CA VAL A 741 30.91 20.22 -12.35
C VAL A 741 31.62 21.41 -13.00
N LEU A 742 30.94 22.54 -13.11
CA LEU A 742 31.55 23.76 -13.67
C LEU A 742 32.69 24.29 -12.79
N LEU A 743 32.48 24.38 -11.48
CA LEU A 743 33.50 24.84 -10.53
C LEU A 743 34.69 23.88 -10.46
N GLN A 744 34.49 22.56 -10.56
CA GLN A 744 35.63 21.62 -10.64
C GLN A 744 36.47 21.82 -11.90
N ARG A 745 35.92 22.26 -13.01
CA ARG A 745 36.65 22.62 -14.22
C ARG A 745 37.46 23.91 -14.08
N HIS A 746 37.07 24.78 -13.14
CA HIS A 746 37.65 26.09 -12.89
C HIS A 746 38.68 26.15 -11.75
N GLU A 747 39.41 25.08 -11.43
CA GLU A 747 40.47 25.01 -10.41
C GLU A 747 40.05 24.44 -9.03
N PHE A 748 38.78 24.15 -8.78
CA PHE A 748 38.33 23.61 -7.49
C PHE A 748 38.17 22.08 -7.53
N SER A 749 39.21 21.36 -7.94
CA SER A 749 39.17 19.91 -8.16
C SER A 749 38.86 19.08 -6.87
N THR A 750 39.06 19.66 -5.71
CA THR A 750 38.77 19.03 -4.40
C THR A 750 37.38 19.36 -3.88
N LEU A 751 36.63 20.25 -4.55
CA LEU A 751 35.25 20.59 -4.19
C LEU A 751 34.34 19.38 -4.37
N THR A 752 33.62 19.05 -3.32
CA THR A 752 32.57 17.99 -3.39
C THR A 752 31.21 18.62 -3.58
N LEU A 753 30.30 17.85 -4.14
CA LEU A 753 28.89 18.31 -4.27
C LEU A 753 28.27 18.63 -2.91
N LEU A 754 28.63 17.86 -1.87
CA LEU A 754 28.16 18.08 -0.51
C LEU A 754 28.57 19.46 0.03
N ASP A 755 29.77 20.00 -0.38
CA ASP A 755 30.25 21.31 0.05
C ASP A 755 29.33 22.43 -0.43
N LEU A 756 28.72 22.30 -1.65
CA LEU A 756 27.76 23.30 -2.15
C LEU A 756 26.44 23.28 -1.34
N PHE A 757 26.03 22.12 -0.86
CA PHE A 757 24.84 22.01 0.00
C PHE A 757 25.14 22.50 1.43
N THR A 758 26.37 22.30 1.91
CA THR A 758 26.79 22.71 3.26
C THR A 758 27.09 24.22 3.33
N HIS A 759 27.58 24.80 2.24
CA HIS A 759 27.94 26.23 2.10
C HIS A 759 27.07 26.83 0.98
N PRO A 760 25.78 27.05 1.20
CA PRO A 760 24.82 27.30 0.13
C PRO A 760 24.75 28.76 -0.35
N SER A 761 25.85 29.52 -0.21
CA SER A 761 26.00 30.88 -0.78
C SER A 761 27.39 31.08 -1.36
N PRO A 762 27.56 31.97 -2.33
CA PRO A 762 28.87 32.26 -2.92
C PRO A 762 29.95 32.64 -1.89
N ALA A 763 29.61 33.47 -0.90
CA ALA A 763 30.54 33.88 0.14
C ALA A 763 30.94 32.73 1.07
N ALA A 764 29.95 31.97 1.57
CA ALA A 764 30.20 30.81 2.44
C ALA A 764 31.02 29.71 1.74
N LEU A 765 30.76 29.46 0.46
CA LEU A 765 31.52 28.51 -0.33
C LEU A 765 32.94 28.96 -0.60
N ALA A 766 33.14 30.26 -0.88
CA ALA A 766 34.46 30.84 -1.09
C ALA A 766 35.32 30.84 0.20
N ASP A 767 34.72 31.15 1.37
CA ASP A 767 35.38 31.04 2.68
C ASP A 767 35.83 29.61 2.98
N TYR A 768 34.97 28.61 2.70
CA TYR A 768 35.32 27.21 2.83
C TYR A 768 36.49 26.81 1.95
N LEU A 769 36.47 27.19 0.67
CA LEU A 769 37.54 26.89 -0.30
C LEU A 769 38.89 27.54 0.09
N ALA A 770 38.87 28.75 0.63
CA ALA A 770 40.07 29.43 1.15
C ALA A 770 40.68 28.67 2.34
N GLY A 771 39.84 28.12 3.23
CA GLY A 771 40.26 27.26 4.33
C GLY A 771 40.93 25.95 3.88
N VAL A 772 40.33 25.25 2.90
CA VAL A 772 40.89 24.01 2.32
C VAL A 772 42.22 24.25 1.63
N ALA A 773 42.39 25.32 0.85
CA ALA A 773 43.63 25.67 0.16
C ALA A 773 44.79 25.94 1.13
N THR A 774 44.48 26.40 2.34
CA THR A 774 45.49 26.70 3.37
C THR A 774 46.00 25.40 4.04
N VAL A 775 45.15 24.41 4.23
CA VAL A 775 45.51 23.11 4.80
C VAL A 775 46.41 22.32 3.86
N GLU A 776 46.15 22.31 2.55
CA GLU A 776 46.99 21.66 1.56
C GLU A 776 48.40 22.27 1.46
N LYS A 777 48.54 23.62 1.58
CA LYS A 777 49.83 24.30 1.57
C LYS A 777 50.67 23.97 2.80
N THR A 778 50.07 23.69 3.94
CA THR A 778 50.75 23.33 5.19
C THR A 778 51.22 21.88 5.26
N GLN A 779 50.60 20.97 4.48
CA GLN A 779 50.95 19.54 4.43
C GLN A 779 52.04 19.18 3.40
N ARG A 780 52.46 20.08 2.52
CA ARG A 780 53.57 19.78 1.60
C ARG A 780 54.88 19.68 2.37
N PRO A 781 55.60 18.54 2.37
CA PRO A 781 56.85 18.38 3.08
C PRO A 781 57.89 19.34 2.48
N ARG A 782 58.55 20.15 3.35
CA ARG A 782 59.64 21.03 2.94
C ARG A 782 60.73 20.19 2.25
N PRO A 783 61.29 20.59 1.08
CA PRO A 783 62.34 19.86 0.42
C PRO A 783 63.55 19.77 1.35
N VAL A 784 64.00 18.55 1.67
CA VAL A 784 65.18 18.28 2.45
C VAL A 784 66.36 18.73 1.62
N ARG A 785 67.03 19.86 2.02
CA ARG A 785 68.35 20.29 1.48
C ARG A 785 69.38 19.21 1.76
N ARG A 786 69.76 18.39 0.76
CA ARG A 786 70.91 17.49 0.78
C ARG A 786 72.18 18.38 0.96
N ARG A 787 72.75 18.37 2.16
CA ARG A 787 74.16 18.85 2.37
C ARG A 787 75.08 17.89 1.64
N GLN A 788 75.66 18.36 0.55
CA GLN A 788 76.85 17.74 -0.03
C GLN A 788 78.01 17.79 0.99
N ARG A 789 78.42 16.66 1.49
CA ARG A 789 79.74 16.48 2.07
C ARG A 789 80.74 16.30 0.96
N ARG A 790 81.65 17.30 0.78
CA ARG A 790 82.89 17.08 0.07
C ARG A 790 83.83 16.29 1.01
N ILE A 791 84.33 15.19 0.62
CA ILE A 791 85.70 14.76 0.54
C ILE A 791 85.83 13.73 -0.54
#